data_233e6ee06a690ceb21ad71da9f008462
#
_entry.id   233e6ee06a690ceb21ad71da9f008462
#
_cell.length_a   1.000
_cell.length_b   1.000
_cell.length_c   1.000
_cell.angle_alpha   90.00
_cell.angle_beta   90.00
_cell.angle_gamma   90.00
#
_symmetry.space_group_name_H-M   'P 1'
#
loop_
_entity.id
_entity.type
_entity.pdbx_description
1 polymer ?
#
loop_
_entity_poly.entity_id
_entity_poly.type
_entity_poly.pdbx_seq_one_letter_code
_entity_poly.pdbx_strand_id
1 'polypeptide(L)'
;MRLVTINEAEAIMEPLWDGGSSDHRTDKYPYLSEYDVSVHPDARATVSQGWCGLQVVISRAPLAPEADGSAGNPAVILERPCGVEIAGYDVFRVFASIPEWVTLEVAAQIDGTWRGLCEPRPGYSNTGEIDMPLSGNRLDRIRFSFSLTRRQPADILLEWFGVSNRARQKAMEAKTSPYDAEWKGLLGAGSPDDGPELGLYFDAQGLERLREIVRREPYASAFSRMKIAAEQAMAIDPESLIGEYVPWADRRWCRDRDMARPKIFHEMETLAFVGLVERREEMRRMAARMALSIAHCDRWTESVMGCFPGATWHHRSFTEGSYLKGCALVLDWAGSLFTPCGREIVLDAMAIKGLPRLESDFMRIEYIRHMNQGLHFNSGRIHGLLALAQYYPRYGSRIAEAADDLVEMVDNYVLPDGGTLEGPGYWNYTFEEAVQEFYLLGRHFGRSLKEYATPSLRRTGEYALAMHSLEGKGTLVIPVNDCHPGAKYQMGVAAAYCLLSDDPEWKRNYAVLLRAAEAEPDFFWLTLAPEVTGLPEAGLEPPERFAVLPDTGQVQCRREAPGIGMVSFHYATGPVYSGHSHADKGSLVLEVADEPILIERGSAVYSNPEAVMMKRSDRHSMAVPFDAEGDSYCQPMRDGYGGSLEHARLEDGRLRIVSDDTGAWEEGLYTAATREVVSGDPAEYLVTDCGSFARPVGGVAVLYQTLSPVERDGDGFLITARRARVRIRPADWTPASSTCEAVSVDGELRPVHVIRFTTGPVQEYRLATRIEVLPPLGQS
;
A
#
# COMPACT_ATOMS: atom_id res chain seq x y z
N MET A 1 30.65 15.00 19.83
CA MET A 1 29.86 13.80 19.60
C MET A 1 30.48 13.08 18.40
N ARG A 2 30.48 11.76 18.41
CA ARG A 2 30.91 10.97 17.27
C ARG A 2 29.69 10.55 16.47
N LEU A 3 29.66 10.87 15.19
CA LEU A 3 28.60 10.37 14.30
C LEU A 3 28.80 8.87 14.06
N VAL A 4 27.69 8.15 13.88
CA VAL A 4 27.73 6.72 13.58
C VAL A 4 28.26 6.50 12.17
N THR A 5 29.31 5.70 12.03
CA THR A 5 29.85 5.32 10.74
C THR A 5 29.17 4.05 10.21
N ILE A 6 29.35 3.78 8.91
CA ILE A 6 28.85 2.55 8.31
C ILE A 6 29.43 1.31 9.00
N ASN A 7 30.72 1.34 9.35
CA ASN A 7 31.37 0.23 10.04
C ASN A 7 30.81 -0.01 11.44
N GLU A 8 30.40 1.05 12.13
CA GLU A 8 29.75 0.90 13.45
C GLU A 8 28.36 0.32 13.35
N ALA A 9 27.63 0.65 12.29
CA ALA A 9 26.33 0.06 12.05
C ALA A 9 26.43 -1.42 11.66
N GLU A 10 27.39 -1.78 10.85
CA GLU A 10 27.71 -3.18 10.53
C GLU A 10 28.04 -3.99 11.79
N ALA A 11 28.70 -3.36 12.76
CA ALA A 11 29.00 -4.00 14.04
C ALA A 11 27.80 -4.17 14.98
N ILE A 12 26.63 -3.58 14.68
CA ILE A 12 25.41 -3.78 15.47
C ILE A 12 24.78 -5.12 15.16
N MET A 13 24.73 -5.47 13.89
CA MET A 13 24.18 -6.72 13.41
C MET A 13 24.92 -7.18 12.16
N GLU A 14 25.26 -8.45 12.12
CA GLU A 14 25.80 -9.11 10.95
C GLU A 14 24.71 -10.01 10.36
N PRO A 15 24.28 -9.77 9.12
CA PRO A 15 23.28 -10.60 8.48
C PRO A 15 23.88 -11.97 8.12
N LEU A 16 23.19 -13.02 8.46
CA LEU A 16 23.50 -14.38 8.02
C LEU A 16 22.78 -14.70 6.70
N TRP A 17 21.77 -13.94 6.42
CA TRP A 17 20.97 -13.99 5.20
C TRP A 17 20.29 -12.65 4.98
N ASP A 18 20.39 -12.11 3.79
CA ASP A 18 19.83 -10.80 3.47
C ASP A 18 18.38 -10.85 2.96
N GLY A 19 17.74 -12.02 3.09
CA GLY A 19 16.32 -12.22 2.89
C GLY A 19 15.80 -12.14 1.48
N GLY A 20 16.61 -11.87 0.59
CA GLY A 20 16.22 -11.71 -0.76
C GLY A 20 17.01 -10.64 -1.45
N SER A 21 17.19 -10.71 -2.70
CA SER A 21 17.84 -9.66 -3.43
C SER A 21 16.83 -8.62 -3.86
N SER A 22 17.29 -7.42 -4.01
CA SER A 22 16.55 -6.40 -4.72
C SER A 22 16.25 -6.79 -6.15
N ASP A 23 17.08 -7.63 -6.67
CA ASP A 23 16.96 -8.12 -8.02
C ASP A 23 16.26 -9.50 -8.04
N HIS A 24 15.13 -9.59 -7.33
CA HIS A 24 14.29 -10.78 -7.31
C HIS A 24 13.79 -11.18 -8.71
N ARG A 25 13.91 -10.29 -9.69
CA ARG A 25 13.60 -10.58 -11.10
C ARG A 25 14.70 -11.34 -11.81
N THR A 26 15.91 -11.25 -11.32
CA THR A 26 17.04 -11.87 -12.02
C THR A 26 17.35 -13.27 -11.52
N ASP A 27 16.63 -13.78 -10.54
CA ASP A 27 16.86 -15.09 -9.91
C ASP A 27 18.34 -15.35 -9.55
N LYS A 28 19.10 -14.28 -9.34
CA LYS A 28 20.54 -14.38 -9.04
C LYS A 28 20.83 -14.95 -7.67
N TYR A 29 19.83 -14.98 -6.80
CA TYR A 29 19.96 -15.44 -5.43
C TYR A 29 18.87 -16.44 -5.11
N PRO A 30 19.08 -17.71 -5.41
CA PRO A 30 18.13 -18.77 -5.09
C PRO A 30 18.20 -19.10 -3.61
N TYR A 31 17.77 -18.21 -2.75
CA TYR A 31 17.83 -18.40 -1.29
C TYR A 31 17.11 -19.65 -0.84
N LEU A 32 16.00 -20.00 -1.48
CA LEU A 32 15.32 -21.27 -1.23
C LEU A 32 16.23 -22.46 -1.44
N SER A 33 17.17 -22.40 -2.38
CA SER A 33 18.12 -23.50 -2.64
C SER A 33 19.17 -23.68 -1.52
N GLU A 34 19.30 -22.72 -0.61
CA GLU A 34 20.19 -22.85 0.55
C GLU A 34 19.53 -23.59 1.72
N TYR A 35 18.23 -23.89 1.60
CA TYR A 35 17.46 -24.54 2.64
C TYR A 35 17.14 -25.98 2.29
N ASP A 36 17.31 -26.85 3.28
CA ASP A 36 16.69 -28.15 3.32
C ASP A 36 15.23 -27.97 3.79
N VAL A 37 14.27 -28.22 2.91
CA VAL A 37 12.83 -28.06 3.18
C VAL A 37 12.22 -29.42 3.49
N SER A 38 11.52 -29.53 4.61
CA SER A 38 10.76 -30.74 4.99
C SER A 38 9.32 -30.35 5.28
N VAL A 39 8.37 -31.01 4.62
CA VAL A 39 6.94 -30.86 4.83
C VAL A 39 6.39 -32.12 5.47
N HIS A 40 5.57 -31.98 6.51
CA HIS A 40 4.92 -33.12 7.16
C HIS A 40 4.08 -33.93 6.16
N PRO A 41 4.09 -35.28 6.19
CA PRO A 41 3.35 -36.10 5.23
C PRO A 41 1.83 -35.78 5.15
N ASP A 42 1.24 -35.42 6.28
CA ASP A 42 -0.18 -35.09 6.38
C ASP A 42 -0.46 -33.55 6.22
N ALA A 43 0.58 -32.77 5.92
CA ALA A 43 0.43 -31.34 5.66
C ALA A 43 0.34 -31.05 4.16
N ARG A 44 -0.41 -30.00 3.83
CA ARG A 44 -0.43 -29.41 2.51
C ARG A 44 0.19 -28.03 2.63
N ALA A 45 1.43 -27.92 2.22
CA ALA A 45 2.18 -26.67 2.30
C ALA A 45 3.10 -26.50 1.09
N THR A 46 3.37 -25.24 0.76
CA THR A 46 4.35 -24.85 -0.27
C THR A 46 5.37 -23.89 0.34
N VAL A 47 6.61 -24.00 -0.10
CA VAL A 47 7.67 -23.05 0.24
C VAL A 47 8.21 -22.50 -1.07
N SER A 48 8.22 -21.19 -1.19
CA SER A 48 8.65 -20.48 -2.40
C SER A 48 9.50 -19.28 -2.07
N GLN A 49 10.27 -18.81 -3.03
CA GLN A 49 10.95 -17.53 -2.96
C GLN A 49 9.92 -16.41 -3.18
N GLY A 50 9.67 -15.64 -2.13
CA GLY A 50 8.92 -14.39 -2.23
C GLY A 50 9.82 -13.23 -2.63
N TRP A 51 9.21 -12.06 -2.87
CA TRP A 51 9.96 -10.88 -3.28
C TRP A 51 10.79 -10.24 -2.16
N CYS A 52 10.49 -10.50 -0.92
CA CYS A 52 11.27 -9.98 0.22
C CYS A 52 11.69 -11.06 1.22
N GLY A 53 11.62 -12.34 0.83
CA GLY A 53 12.01 -13.44 1.70
C GLY A 53 11.46 -14.78 1.26
N LEU A 54 11.53 -15.78 2.12
CA LEU A 54 10.91 -17.08 1.91
C LEU A 54 9.45 -17.03 2.33
N GLN A 55 8.56 -17.39 1.41
CA GLN A 55 7.13 -17.53 1.67
C GLN A 55 6.79 -18.98 1.95
N VAL A 56 6.16 -19.24 3.09
CA VAL A 56 5.66 -20.56 3.50
C VAL A 56 4.14 -20.49 3.61
N VAL A 57 3.45 -21.14 2.69
CA VAL A 57 1.99 -21.22 2.69
C VAL A 57 1.58 -22.59 3.20
N ILE A 58 0.85 -22.64 4.31
CA ILE A 58 0.31 -23.89 4.89
C ILE A 58 -1.20 -23.85 4.72
N SER A 59 -1.73 -24.60 3.76
CA SER A 59 -3.17 -24.70 3.54
C SER A 59 -3.86 -25.61 4.55
N ARG A 60 -3.16 -26.65 5.00
CA ARG A 60 -3.64 -27.63 5.98
C ARG A 60 -2.45 -28.34 6.66
N ALA A 61 -2.57 -28.62 7.95
CA ALA A 61 -1.63 -29.47 8.67
C ALA A 61 -2.27 -30.11 9.92
N PRO A 62 -1.67 -31.16 10.51
CA PRO A 62 -1.98 -31.59 11.87
C PRO A 62 -1.82 -30.42 12.84
N LEU A 63 -2.76 -30.27 13.78
CA LEU A 63 -2.67 -29.20 14.77
C LEU A 63 -1.64 -29.54 15.85
N ALA A 64 -0.85 -28.53 16.22
CA ALA A 64 -0.04 -28.62 17.43
C ALA A 64 -0.96 -28.63 18.67
N PRO A 65 -0.63 -29.36 19.73
CA PRO A 65 -1.41 -29.35 20.97
C PRO A 65 -1.42 -27.94 21.57
N GLU A 66 -2.62 -27.49 21.94
CA GLU A 66 -2.79 -26.21 22.62
C GLU A 66 -2.22 -26.28 24.03
N ALA A 67 -1.11 -25.96 24.42
CA ALA A 67 -0.72 -25.63 25.80
C ALA A 67 0.06 -26.64 26.67
N ASP A 68 0.56 -27.75 26.21
CA ASP A 68 1.41 -28.57 27.08
C ASP A 68 2.93 -28.48 26.82
N GLY A 69 3.35 -27.59 25.92
CA GLY A 69 4.77 -27.37 25.57
C GLY A 69 5.41 -28.56 24.83
N SER A 70 4.63 -29.57 24.47
CA SER A 70 5.13 -30.65 23.63
C SER A 70 5.26 -30.15 22.19
N ALA A 71 6.46 -30.23 21.62
CA ALA A 71 6.70 -29.98 20.21
C ALA A 71 5.82 -30.93 19.38
N GLY A 72 4.69 -30.41 18.87
CA GLY A 72 3.91 -31.13 17.86
C GLY A 72 4.78 -31.38 16.63
N ASN A 73 4.43 -32.35 15.81
CA ASN A 73 5.12 -32.53 14.53
C ASN A 73 4.93 -31.28 13.68
N PRO A 74 5.98 -30.48 13.38
CA PRO A 74 5.84 -29.25 12.62
C PRO A 74 5.33 -29.54 11.21
N ALA A 75 4.48 -28.65 10.71
CA ALA A 75 3.94 -28.72 9.35
C ALA A 75 5.03 -28.51 8.30
N VAL A 76 5.94 -27.56 8.59
CA VAL A 76 7.07 -27.22 7.71
C VAL A 76 8.31 -26.99 8.57
N ILE A 77 9.43 -27.52 8.12
CA ILE A 77 10.77 -27.27 8.67
C ILE A 77 11.65 -26.70 7.56
N LEU A 78 12.31 -25.58 7.87
CA LEU A 78 13.35 -25.00 7.05
C LEU A 78 14.68 -25.11 7.81
N GLU A 79 15.68 -25.74 7.22
CA GLU A 79 16.99 -25.89 7.83
C GLU A 79 18.07 -25.36 6.88
N ARG A 80 19.02 -24.59 7.40
CA ARG A 80 20.08 -23.97 6.61
C ARG A 80 21.45 -24.11 7.28
N PRO A 81 22.52 -24.51 6.54
CA PRO A 81 23.89 -24.37 7.01
C PRO A 81 24.31 -22.89 7.06
N CYS A 82 25.01 -22.49 8.11
CA CYS A 82 25.50 -21.12 8.32
C CYS A 82 27.03 -21.05 8.31
N GLY A 83 27.70 -21.75 9.21
CA GLY A 83 29.16 -21.79 9.29
C GLY A 83 29.80 -20.47 9.74
N VAL A 84 29.11 -19.69 10.60
CA VAL A 84 29.48 -18.32 10.99
C VAL A 84 30.05 -18.29 12.41
N GLU A 85 31.13 -17.55 12.62
CA GLU A 85 31.67 -17.23 13.95
C GLU A 85 30.75 -16.25 14.67
N ILE A 86 30.33 -16.61 15.89
CA ILE A 86 29.40 -15.82 16.69
C ILE A 86 29.95 -15.40 18.06
N ALA A 87 31.26 -15.57 18.28
CA ALA A 87 31.88 -15.14 19.51
C ALA A 87 31.73 -13.61 19.71
N GLY A 88 31.15 -13.23 20.87
CA GLY A 88 30.91 -11.82 21.18
C GLY A 88 29.54 -11.27 20.77
N TYR A 89 28.69 -12.09 20.17
CA TYR A 89 27.28 -11.77 19.94
C TYR A 89 26.40 -12.47 21.00
N ASP A 90 25.34 -11.78 21.45
CA ASP A 90 24.46 -12.26 22.50
C ASP A 90 22.99 -12.32 22.09
N VAL A 91 22.68 -11.94 20.86
CA VAL A 91 21.34 -11.97 20.28
C VAL A 91 21.37 -12.63 18.91
N PHE A 92 20.48 -13.58 18.71
CA PHE A 92 20.03 -14.04 17.39
C PHE A 92 18.70 -13.37 17.08
N ARG A 93 18.59 -12.71 15.96
CA ARG A 93 17.42 -11.96 15.56
C ARG A 93 16.84 -12.50 14.28
N VAL A 94 15.53 -12.68 14.26
CA VAL A 94 14.76 -13.06 13.06
C VAL A 94 13.78 -11.95 12.75
N PHE A 95 13.60 -11.67 11.49
CA PHE A 95 12.57 -10.79 10.99
C PHE A 95 11.58 -11.59 10.16
N ALA A 96 10.34 -11.69 10.63
CA ALA A 96 9.32 -12.53 10.02
C ALA A 96 7.92 -11.99 10.24
N SER A 97 7.01 -12.34 9.34
CA SER A 97 5.56 -12.15 9.48
C SER A 97 4.92 -13.52 9.69
N ILE A 98 4.32 -13.72 10.86
CA ILE A 98 3.82 -15.03 11.29
C ILE A 98 2.43 -14.85 11.91
N PRO A 99 1.36 -15.47 11.38
CA PRO A 99 0.02 -15.42 11.95
C PRO A 99 -0.02 -15.94 13.40
N GLU A 100 -0.94 -15.43 14.22
CA GLU A 100 -1.11 -15.83 15.63
C GLU A 100 -1.39 -17.33 15.82
N TRP A 101 -2.03 -17.94 14.84
CA TRP A 101 -2.35 -19.38 14.87
C TRP A 101 -1.23 -20.28 14.35
N VAL A 102 -0.04 -19.71 14.13
CA VAL A 102 1.17 -20.44 13.78
C VAL A 102 2.14 -20.38 14.96
N THR A 103 2.69 -21.50 15.35
CA THR A 103 3.77 -21.58 16.33
C THR A 103 5.10 -21.63 15.59
N LEU A 104 6.02 -20.75 15.95
CA LEU A 104 7.42 -20.78 15.52
C LEU A 104 8.29 -21.38 16.62
N GLU A 105 9.13 -22.32 16.24
CA GLU A 105 10.27 -22.80 17.01
C GLU A 105 11.56 -22.55 16.23
N VAL A 106 12.58 -22.01 16.90
CA VAL A 106 13.91 -21.79 16.30
C VAL A 106 14.93 -22.59 17.08
N ALA A 107 15.68 -23.45 16.39
CA ALA A 107 16.79 -24.20 16.94
C ALA A 107 18.07 -23.93 16.13
N ALA A 108 19.20 -23.86 16.80
CA ALA A 108 20.50 -23.67 16.19
C ALA A 108 21.48 -24.78 16.57
N GLN A 109 22.30 -25.20 15.63
CA GLN A 109 23.45 -26.03 15.90
C GLN A 109 24.63 -25.10 16.19
N ILE A 110 25.06 -25.05 17.45
CA ILE A 110 26.13 -24.16 17.92
C ILE A 110 27.24 -25.04 18.47
N ASP A 111 28.47 -24.81 17.99
CA ASP A 111 29.64 -25.60 18.34
C ASP A 111 29.38 -27.11 18.18
N GLY A 112 28.71 -27.50 17.08
CA GLY A 112 28.32 -28.86 16.73
C GLY A 112 27.12 -29.45 17.49
N THR A 113 26.50 -28.68 18.43
CA THR A 113 25.41 -29.19 19.28
C THR A 113 24.12 -28.41 19.01
N TRP A 114 23.01 -29.14 18.77
CA TRP A 114 21.68 -28.52 18.61
C TRP A 114 21.14 -27.98 19.95
N ARG A 115 20.65 -26.77 19.92
CA ARG A 115 20.01 -26.06 21.05
C ARG A 115 18.77 -25.31 20.54
N GLY A 116 17.67 -25.30 21.31
CA GLY A 116 16.55 -24.41 21.10
C GLY A 116 16.99 -22.97 21.41
N LEU A 117 16.74 -22.05 20.52
CA LEU A 117 16.93 -20.62 20.76
C LEU A 117 15.69 -19.98 21.36
N CYS A 118 14.51 -20.48 20.99
CA CYS A 118 13.24 -20.14 21.66
C CYS A 118 12.38 -21.39 21.79
N GLU A 119 11.60 -21.46 22.85
CA GLU A 119 10.52 -22.44 22.97
C GLU A 119 9.45 -22.18 21.91
N PRO A 120 8.66 -23.20 21.52
CA PRO A 120 7.53 -23.00 20.63
C PRO A 120 6.61 -21.88 21.14
N ARG A 121 6.34 -20.91 20.29
CA ARG A 121 5.53 -19.75 20.68
C ARG A 121 4.59 -19.35 19.55
N PRO A 122 3.41 -18.79 19.87
CA PRO A 122 2.52 -18.25 18.89
C PRO A 122 3.22 -17.21 18.01
N GLY A 123 2.83 -17.14 16.76
CA GLY A 123 3.26 -16.07 15.87
C GLY A 123 2.84 -14.71 16.39
N TYR A 124 3.42 -13.70 15.80
CA TYR A 124 3.02 -12.31 16.07
C TYR A 124 1.93 -11.92 15.10
N SER A 125 0.94 -11.20 15.60
CA SER A 125 -0.08 -10.56 14.75
C SER A 125 0.53 -9.55 13.76
N ASN A 126 1.77 -9.13 14.02
CA ASN A 126 2.49 -8.15 13.21
C ASN A 126 3.81 -8.72 12.70
N THR A 127 4.25 -8.25 11.54
CA THR A 127 5.63 -8.43 11.12
C THR A 127 6.54 -7.77 12.15
N GLY A 128 7.54 -8.50 12.60
CA GLY A 128 8.41 -7.97 13.63
C GLY A 128 9.71 -8.72 13.78
N GLU A 129 10.56 -8.10 14.57
CA GLU A 129 11.82 -8.65 15.00
C GLU A 129 11.60 -9.57 16.20
N ILE A 130 12.23 -10.72 16.13
CA ILE A 130 12.18 -11.72 17.18
C ILE A 130 13.60 -11.92 17.70
N ASP A 131 13.86 -11.40 18.89
CA ASP A 131 15.14 -11.54 19.58
C ASP A 131 15.18 -12.81 20.41
N MET A 132 16.26 -13.59 20.26
CA MET A 132 16.52 -14.80 20.98
C MET A 132 17.92 -14.75 21.58
N PRO A 133 18.13 -15.27 22.82
CA PRO A 133 19.46 -15.36 23.40
C PRO A 133 20.40 -16.21 22.55
N LEU A 134 21.61 -15.72 22.33
CA LEU A 134 22.65 -16.42 21.59
C LEU A 134 23.91 -16.56 22.47
N SER A 135 24.54 -17.71 22.44
CA SER A 135 25.81 -17.96 23.11
C SER A 135 26.58 -19.11 22.47
N GLY A 136 27.86 -18.97 22.32
CA GLY A 136 28.75 -19.95 21.68
C GLY A 136 29.80 -19.27 20.82
N ASN A 137 30.56 -20.08 20.07
CA ASN A 137 31.63 -19.55 19.22
C ASN A 137 31.26 -19.63 17.73
N ARG A 138 30.53 -20.66 17.33
CA ARG A 138 30.20 -20.90 15.93
C ARG A 138 28.77 -21.37 15.75
N LEU A 139 28.03 -20.71 14.86
CA LEU A 139 26.73 -21.13 14.38
C LEU A 139 26.92 -22.02 13.14
N ASP A 140 26.68 -23.31 13.27
CA ASP A 140 26.85 -24.25 12.17
C ASP A 140 25.61 -24.36 11.29
N ARG A 141 24.43 -24.46 11.90
CA ARG A 141 23.12 -24.59 11.20
C ARG A 141 22.03 -23.86 11.98
N ILE A 142 20.99 -23.47 11.29
CA ILE A 142 19.74 -22.91 11.87
C ILE A 142 18.54 -23.70 11.36
N ARG A 143 17.52 -23.87 12.22
CA ARG A 143 16.26 -24.53 11.88
C ARG A 143 15.08 -23.70 12.35
N PHE A 144 14.15 -23.46 11.43
CA PHE A 144 12.85 -22.85 11.69
C PHE A 144 11.78 -23.94 11.53
N SER A 145 10.92 -24.11 12.53
CA SER A 145 9.83 -25.08 12.52
C SER A 145 8.51 -24.36 12.70
N PHE A 146 7.56 -24.59 11.81
CA PHE A 146 6.24 -23.97 11.81
C PHE A 146 5.15 -25.02 12.03
N SER A 147 4.23 -24.74 12.98
CA SER A 147 3.10 -25.59 13.29
C SER A 147 1.81 -24.80 13.37
N LEU A 148 0.68 -25.35 12.92
CA LEU A 148 -0.63 -24.73 13.06
C LEU A 148 -1.24 -25.06 14.42
N THR A 149 -1.84 -24.07 15.09
CA THR A 149 -2.64 -24.25 16.31
C THR A 149 -4.14 -24.23 16.04
N ARG A 150 -4.56 -23.78 14.86
CA ARG A 150 -5.95 -23.73 14.40
C ARG A 150 -6.09 -24.32 13.01
N ARG A 151 -7.29 -24.83 12.66
CA ARG A 151 -7.62 -25.30 11.30
C ARG A 151 -7.87 -24.12 10.37
N GLN A 152 -6.84 -23.36 10.11
CA GLN A 152 -6.89 -22.15 9.30
C GLN A 152 -5.62 -22.07 8.44
N PRO A 153 -5.72 -21.77 7.15
CA PRO A 153 -4.54 -21.58 6.31
C PRO A 153 -3.65 -20.49 6.88
N ALA A 154 -2.36 -20.61 6.66
CA ALA A 154 -1.38 -19.63 7.10
C ALA A 154 -0.45 -19.25 5.96
N ASP A 155 -0.12 -17.99 5.87
CA ASP A 155 0.93 -17.46 5.02
C ASP A 155 1.98 -16.83 5.93
N ILE A 156 3.21 -17.30 5.82
CA ILE A 156 4.33 -16.93 6.65
C ILE A 156 5.41 -16.38 5.74
N LEU A 157 5.95 -15.24 6.11
CA LEU A 157 7.09 -14.64 5.43
C LEU A 157 8.29 -14.60 6.37
N LEU A 158 9.36 -15.28 6.00
CA LEU A 158 10.66 -15.21 6.67
C LEU A 158 11.56 -14.29 5.84
N GLU A 159 11.81 -13.08 6.33
CA GLU A 159 12.52 -12.06 5.56
C GLU A 159 14.05 -12.19 5.72
N TRP A 160 14.56 -12.16 6.96
CA TRP A 160 15.99 -12.29 7.23
C TRP A 160 16.26 -12.71 8.68
N PHE A 161 17.50 -13.04 8.95
CA PHE A 161 17.99 -13.25 10.31
C PHE A 161 19.48 -12.90 10.42
N GLY A 162 19.91 -12.60 11.62
CA GLY A 162 21.29 -12.21 11.88
C GLY A 162 21.66 -12.29 13.35
N VAL A 163 22.87 -11.86 13.66
CA VAL A 163 23.41 -11.81 15.02
C VAL A 163 23.68 -10.37 15.45
N SER A 164 23.46 -10.06 16.71
CA SER A 164 23.59 -8.71 17.26
C SER A 164 24.24 -8.72 18.65
N ASN A 165 24.80 -7.56 19.03
CA ASN A 165 25.32 -7.31 20.37
C ASN A 165 24.52 -6.19 21.04
N ARG A 166 23.79 -6.52 22.13
CA ARG A 166 22.94 -5.55 22.84
C ARG A 166 23.70 -4.38 23.44
N ALA A 167 24.92 -4.59 23.90
CA ALA A 167 25.70 -3.51 24.48
C ALA A 167 26.07 -2.46 23.42
N ARG A 168 26.45 -2.90 22.22
CA ARG A 168 26.72 -2.03 21.07
C ARG A 168 25.46 -1.29 20.64
N GLN A 169 24.34 -2.00 20.52
CA GLN A 169 23.04 -1.41 20.17
C GLN A 169 22.68 -0.29 21.14
N LYS A 170 22.71 -0.54 22.45
CA LYS A 170 22.44 0.47 23.48
C LYS A 170 23.39 1.67 23.44
N ALA A 171 24.68 1.42 23.17
CA ALA A 171 25.66 2.50 23.04
C ALA A 171 25.36 3.42 21.85
N MET A 172 24.75 2.89 20.79
CA MET A 172 24.35 3.68 19.63
C MET A 172 23.05 4.43 19.83
N GLU A 173 22.09 3.82 20.53
CA GLU A 173 20.83 4.47 20.92
C GLU A 173 21.05 5.65 21.89
N ALA A 174 22.11 5.62 22.67
CA ALA A 174 22.42 6.65 23.68
C ALA A 174 23.13 7.91 23.13
N LYS A 175 23.23 8.08 21.83
CA LYS A 175 23.89 9.25 21.22
C LYS A 175 23.04 10.51 21.37
N THR A 176 23.71 11.65 21.58
CA THR A 176 23.10 12.97 21.73
C THR A 176 23.60 13.95 20.68
N SER A 177 22.82 15.00 20.41
CA SER A 177 23.21 16.06 19.50
C SER A 177 24.53 16.72 19.92
N PRO A 178 25.46 17.01 18.98
CA PRO A 178 26.68 17.78 19.26
C PRO A 178 26.44 19.29 19.31
N TYR A 179 25.26 19.75 18.94
CA TYR A 179 24.93 21.16 18.79
C TYR A 179 23.99 21.63 19.89
N ASP A 180 23.98 22.90 20.19
CA ASP A 180 22.94 23.49 21.04
C ASP A 180 21.63 23.61 20.28
N ALA A 181 20.51 23.69 21.01
CA ALA A 181 19.17 23.74 20.43
C ALA A 181 18.89 25.01 19.58
N GLU A 182 19.75 26.01 19.63
CA GLU A 182 19.64 27.23 18.84
C GLU A 182 20.41 27.20 17.53
N TRP A 183 21.31 26.21 17.34
CA TRP A 183 22.15 26.05 16.15
C TRP A 183 22.95 27.32 15.80
N LYS A 184 23.55 27.93 16.83
CA LYS A 184 24.33 29.15 16.68
C LYS A 184 25.42 29.02 15.61
N GLY A 185 25.48 30.00 14.69
CA GLY A 185 26.41 29.99 13.57
C GLY A 185 25.89 29.24 12.33
N LEU A 186 24.84 28.43 12.45
CA LEU A 186 24.21 27.74 11.32
C LEU A 186 22.86 28.37 10.92
N LEU A 187 22.14 28.93 11.91
CA LEU A 187 20.94 29.74 11.69
C LEU A 187 21.17 31.17 12.09
N GLY A 188 20.68 32.12 11.29
CA GLY A 188 20.69 33.53 11.50
C GLY A 188 19.30 34.07 11.92
N ALA A 189 19.17 35.40 11.95
CA ALA A 189 17.89 36.06 12.05
C ALA A 189 17.22 36.03 10.68
N GLY A 190 15.96 35.60 10.65
CA GLY A 190 15.10 35.69 9.48
C GLY A 190 14.34 36.98 9.43
N SER A 191 13.55 37.18 8.39
CA SER A 191 12.59 38.25 8.27
C SER A 191 11.18 37.69 8.13
N PRO A 192 10.17 38.23 8.81
CA PRO A 192 8.79 37.80 8.63
C PRO A 192 8.24 38.10 7.22
N ASP A 193 8.89 39.00 6.49
CA ASP A 193 8.51 39.37 5.13
C ASP A 193 9.24 38.59 4.03
N ASP A 194 10.04 37.58 4.40
CA ASP A 194 10.71 36.72 3.45
C ASP A 194 9.71 35.95 2.57
N GLY A 195 10.07 35.79 1.30
CA GLY A 195 9.35 34.96 0.34
C GLY A 195 9.98 33.59 0.16
N PRO A 196 9.49 32.77 -0.77
CA PRO A 196 10.16 31.55 -1.18
C PRO A 196 11.50 31.90 -1.82
N GLU A 197 12.57 31.16 -1.44
CA GLU A 197 13.94 31.44 -1.92
C GLU A 197 14.20 30.79 -3.29
N LEU A 198 13.68 29.59 -3.51
CA LEU A 198 13.88 28.82 -4.74
C LEU A 198 12.70 28.93 -5.70
N GLY A 199 11.51 29.21 -5.20
CA GLY A 199 10.28 29.32 -5.97
C GLY A 199 9.84 28.02 -6.61
N LEU A 200 10.05 26.88 -5.93
CA LEU A 200 9.74 25.55 -6.44
C LEU A 200 8.26 25.43 -6.84
N TYR A 201 7.36 25.70 -5.93
CA TYR A 201 5.91 25.60 -6.15
C TYR A 201 5.25 26.92 -6.49
N PHE A 202 5.74 28.02 -5.97
CA PHE A 202 5.21 29.36 -6.17
C PHE A 202 6.30 30.41 -5.96
N ASP A 203 6.12 31.54 -6.60
CA ASP A 203 6.93 32.76 -6.41
C ASP A 203 6.30 33.68 -5.34
N ALA A 204 6.88 34.86 -5.13
CA ALA A 204 6.37 35.85 -4.18
C ALA A 204 4.91 36.27 -4.50
N GLN A 205 4.52 36.37 -5.78
CA GLN A 205 3.14 36.67 -6.16
C GLN A 205 2.20 35.48 -5.86
N GLY A 206 2.65 34.24 -6.09
CA GLY A 206 1.94 33.05 -5.71
C GLY A 206 1.70 32.96 -4.21
N LEU A 207 2.70 33.31 -3.39
CA LEU A 207 2.57 33.37 -1.95
C LEU A 207 1.49 34.36 -1.50
N GLU A 208 1.41 35.57 -2.11
CA GLU A 208 0.35 36.50 -1.76
C GLU A 208 -1.05 35.97 -2.14
N ARG A 209 -1.17 35.31 -3.29
CA ARG A 209 -2.44 34.64 -3.67
C ARG A 209 -2.81 33.54 -2.67
N LEU A 210 -1.83 32.74 -2.21
CA LEU A 210 -2.04 31.74 -1.14
C LEU A 210 -2.53 32.38 0.15
N ARG A 211 -1.88 33.48 0.58
CA ARG A 211 -2.29 34.24 1.79
C ARG A 211 -3.70 34.77 1.71
N GLU A 212 -4.18 35.09 0.51
CA GLU A 212 -5.57 35.50 0.29
C GLU A 212 -6.54 34.30 0.36
N ILE A 213 -6.19 33.20 -0.29
CA ILE A 213 -7.08 32.05 -0.43
C ILE A 213 -7.32 31.36 0.91
N VAL A 214 -6.28 31.18 1.74
CA VAL A 214 -6.37 30.55 3.06
C VAL A 214 -7.20 31.35 4.08
N ARG A 215 -7.66 32.54 3.71
CA ARG A 215 -8.59 33.37 4.52
C ARG A 215 -10.06 33.20 4.13
N ARG A 216 -10.34 32.45 3.05
CA ARG A 216 -11.69 32.27 2.51
C ARG A 216 -12.14 30.83 2.67
N GLU A 217 -13.41 30.62 3.03
CA GLU A 217 -13.95 29.27 3.03
C GLU A 217 -14.08 28.70 1.59
N PRO A 218 -13.86 27.40 1.42
CA PRO A 218 -13.59 26.36 2.44
C PRO A 218 -12.11 26.21 2.85
N TYR A 219 -11.21 26.96 2.21
CA TYR A 219 -9.75 26.84 2.42
C TYR A 219 -9.31 27.29 3.82
N ALA A 220 -10.02 28.27 4.41
CA ALA A 220 -9.71 28.74 5.77
C ALA A 220 -9.85 27.65 6.82
N SER A 221 -10.91 26.87 6.76
CA SER A 221 -11.14 25.74 7.65
C SER A 221 -10.07 24.65 7.47
N ALA A 222 -9.71 24.33 6.23
CA ALA A 222 -8.68 23.36 5.92
C ALA A 222 -7.30 23.85 6.40
N PHE A 223 -6.91 25.07 6.09
CA PHE A 223 -5.65 25.65 6.54
C PHE A 223 -5.55 25.74 8.08
N SER A 224 -6.68 25.93 8.77
CA SER A 224 -6.71 25.88 10.23
C SER A 224 -6.29 24.51 10.79
N ARG A 225 -6.59 23.41 10.10
CA ARG A 225 -6.11 22.07 10.50
C ARG A 225 -4.59 21.93 10.28
N MET A 226 -4.06 22.47 9.16
CA MET A 226 -2.59 22.52 8.98
C MET A 226 -1.90 23.33 10.08
N LYS A 227 -2.49 24.44 10.52
CA LYS A 227 -1.95 25.22 11.64
C LYS A 227 -1.92 24.41 12.94
N ILE A 228 -2.96 23.61 13.21
CA ILE A 228 -2.98 22.73 14.39
C ILE A 228 -1.87 21.69 14.29
N ALA A 229 -1.68 21.07 13.12
CA ALA A 229 -0.60 20.11 12.90
C ALA A 229 0.79 20.76 13.05
N ALA A 230 0.98 21.98 12.54
CA ALA A 230 2.22 22.74 12.72
C ALA A 230 2.49 23.06 14.21
N GLU A 231 1.46 23.46 14.99
CA GLU A 231 1.61 23.70 16.42
C GLU A 231 1.97 22.42 17.19
N GLN A 232 1.41 21.28 16.80
CA GLN A 232 1.79 19.98 17.37
C GLN A 232 3.24 19.62 17.04
N ALA A 233 3.68 19.89 15.81
CA ALA A 233 5.05 19.64 15.38
C ALA A 233 6.09 20.51 16.10
N MET A 234 5.69 21.68 16.65
CA MET A 234 6.56 22.50 17.49
C MET A 234 7.01 21.82 18.79
N ALA A 235 6.32 20.74 19.22
CA ALA A 235 6.69 19.99 20.42
C ALA A 235 7.77 18.91 20.17
N ILE A 236 8.16 18.68 18.92
CA ILE A 236 9.18 17.70 18.56
C ILE A 236 10.56 18.24 18.96
N ASP A 237 11.42 17.37 19.52
CA ASP A 237 12.83 17.66 19.74
C ASP A 237 13.65 17.18 18.53
N PRO A 238 13.96 18.07 17.57
CA PRO A 238 14.62 17.64 16.33
C PRO A 238 16.06 17.18 16.54
N GLU A 239 16.74 17.66 17.59
CA GLU A 239 18.13 17.32 17.86
C GLU A 239 18.26 15.87 18.37
N SER A 240 17.21 15.31 18.95
CA SER A 240 17.18 13.89 19.36
C SER A 240 17.42 12.95 18.17
N LEU A 241 16.97 13.35 16.97
CA LEU A 241 17.11 12.56 15.76
C LEU A 241 18.56 12.32 15.32
N ILE A 242 19.49 13.21 15.70
CA ILE A 242 20.90 13.07 15.33
C ILE A 242 21.53 11.85 16.02
N GLY A 243 21.09 11.57 17.25
CA GLY A 243 21.55 10.43 18.04
C GLY A 243 20.84 9.12 17.71
N GLU A 244 19.67 9.23 17.19
CA GLU A 244 18.84 8.09 16.83
C GLU A 244 19.31 7.49 15.50
N TYR A 245 20.30 6.66 15.60
CA TYR A 245 20.33 5.51 14.72
C TYR A 245 19.11 4.68 15.15
N VAL A 246 18.14 4.58 14.28
CA VAL A 246 16.85 4.00 14.61
C VAL A 246 17.02 2.67 15.29
N PRO A 247 16.62 2.55 16.56
CA PRO A 247 16.79 1.33 17.31
C PRO A 247 16.05 0.21 16.60
N TRP A 248 16.74 -0.82 16.23
CA TRP A 248 16.15 -2.02 15.66
C TRP A 248 15.07 -2.61 16.56
N ALA A 249 15.32 -2.57 17.88
CA ALA A 249 14.45 -3.16 18.87
C ALA A 249 13.01 -2.61 18.87
N ASP A 250 12.84 -1.36 18.47
CA ASP A 250 11.54 -0.69 18.46
C ASP A 250 10.88 -0.65 17.07
N ARG A 251 11.56 -1.17 16.07
CA ARG A 251 11.01 -1.24 14.73
C ARG A 251 10.11 -2.43 14.54
N ARG A 252 8.87 -2.17 14.63
CA ARG A 252 7.86 -2.91 13.90
C ARG A 252 7.94 -2.47 12.45
N TRP A 253 8.73 -3.17 11.77
CA TRP A 253 9.34 -2.81 10.54
C TRP A 253 8.37 -2.48 9.42
N CYS A 254 8.82 -1.79 8.41
CA CYS A 254 8.20 -1.45 7.13
C CYS A 254 6.69 -1.26 7.11
N ARG A 255 5.94 -2.01 7.89
CA ARG A 255 4.48 -1.99 7.92
C ARG A 255 3.94 -0.98 8.91
N ASP A 256 4.67 -0.79 10.02
CA ASP A 256 4.31 0.19 11.06
C ASP A 256 5.30 1.36 11.14
N ARG A 257 6.22 1.47 10.19
CA ARG A 257 7.19 2.57 10.15
C ARG A 257 6.55 3.94 10.25
N ASP A 258 5.33 4.07 9.70
CA ASP A 258 4.56 5.29 9.73
C ASP A 258 3.96 5.60 11.09
N MET A 259 3.86 4.60 11.97
CA MET A 259 3.29 4.75 13.32
C MET A 259 4.36 4.79 14.42
N ALA A 260 5.52 4.21 14.18
CA ALA A 260 6.61 4.14 15.15
C ALA A 260 7.53 5.38 15.17
N ARG A 261 7.39 6.28 14.20
CA ARG A 261 8.17 7.52 14.11
C ARG A 261 7.30 8.72 13.86
N PRO A 262 7.65 9.87 14.48
CA PRO A 262 7.21 11.14 13.92
C PRO A 262 7.61 11.17 12.45
N LYS A 263 6.66 11.41 11.56
CA LYS A 263 6.94 11.62 10.14
C LYS A 263 7.57 13.01 9.99
N ILE A 264 8.80 13.15 10.45
CA ILE A 264 9.45 14.44 10.59
C ILE A 264 9.55 15.22 9.27
N PHE A 265 9.50 14.54 8.15
CA PHE A 265 9.48 15.21 6.85
C PHE A 265 8.12 15.89 6.59
N HIS A 266 7.00 15.32 7.01
CA HIS A 266 5.69 15.99 6.95
C HIS A 266 5.61 17.16 7.93
N GLU A 267 6.17 16.99 9.12
CA GLU A 267 6.27 18.07 10.09
C GLU A 267 7.16 19.21 9.59
N MET A 268 8.31 18.90 8.97
CA MET A 268 9.17 19.91 8.35
C MET A 268 8.44 20.70 7.26
N GLU A 269 7.77 20.01 6.36
CA GLU A 269 6.99 20.62 5.26
C GLU A 269 5.89 21.51 5.81
N THR A 270 5.10 20.98 6.76
CA THR A 270 3.98 21.69 7.37
C THR A 270 4.44 22.94 8.13
N LEU A 271 5.50 22.81 8.94
CA LEU A 271 6.09 23.93 9.68
C LEU A 271 6.64 25.01 8.76
N ALA A 272 7.38 24.61 7.72
CA ALA A 272 7.94 25.56 6.77
C ALA A 272 6.85 26.29 5.97
N PHE A 273 5.85 25.55 5.48
CA PHE A 273 4.74 26.11 4.71
C PHE A 273 3.86 27.04 5.55
N VAL A 274 3.35 26.56 6.68
CA VAL A 274 2.50 27.37 7.59
C VAL A 274 3.27 28.58 8.11
N GLY A 275 4.54 28.39 8.48
CA GLY A 275 5.41 29.46 8.94
C GLY A 275 5.62 30.56 7.90
N LEU A 276 5.76 30.18 6.62
CA LEU A 276 5.87 31.13 5.51
C LEU A 276 4.56 31.88 5.24
N VAL A 277 3.43 31.15 5.18
CA VAL A 277 2.11 31.72 4.89
C VAL A 277 1.66 32.65 6.01
N GLU A 278 1.80 32.26 7.29
CA GLU A 278 1.38 33.02 8.47
C GLU A 278 2.44 34.02 8.99
N ARG A 279 3.62 34.09 8.34
CA ARG A 279 4.75 34.92 8.74
C ARG A 279 5.25 34.61 10.16
N ARG A 280 5.30 33.30 10.52
CA ARG A 280 5.76 32.82 11.80
C ARG A 280 7.18 32.30 11.71
N GLU A 281 8.14 33.15 12.09
CA GLU A 281 9.58 32.81 12.03
C GLU A 281 9.89 31.58 12.90
N GLU A 282 9.29 31.45 14.06
CA GLU A 282 9.54 30.34 14.98
C GLU A 282 9.21 28.98 14.37
N MET A 283 8.16 28.87 13.52
CA MET A 283 7.82 27.63 12.83
C MET A 283 8.83 27.34 11.70
N ARG A 284 9.20 28.34 10.93
CA ARG A 284 10.25 28.24 9.89
C ARG A 284 11.59 27.85 10.51
N ARG A 285 11.93 28.42 11.66
CA ARG A 285 13.14 28.09 12.43
C ARG A 285 13.13 26.65 12.91
N MET A 286 11.99 26.15 13.38
CA MET A 286 11.83 24.75 13.77
C MET A 286 12.05 23.81 12.58
N ALA A 287 11.46 24.10 11.42
CA ALA A 287 11.69 23.35 10.19
C ALA A 287 13.19 23.35 9.78
N ALA A 288 13.85 24.51 9.88
CA ALA A 288 15.28 24.63 9.62
C ALA A 288 16.15 23.82 10.59
N ARG A 289 15.78 23.76 11.87
CA ARG A 289 16.44 22.88 12.86
C ARG A 289 16.26 21.42 12.52
N MET A 290 15.07 21.00 12.08
CA MET A 290 14.80 19.65 11.63
C MET A 290 15.66 19.28 10.42
N ALA A 291 15.76 20.16 9.42
CA ALA A 291 16.61 19.94 8.25
C ALA A 291 18.09 19.82 8.63
N LEU A 292 18.60 20.66 9.54
CA LEU A 292 19.96 20.56 10.06
C LEU A 292 20.17 19.25 10.85
N SER A 293 19.20 18.83 11.65
CA SER A 293 19.28 17.58 12.41
C SER A 293 19.37 16.38 11.48
N ILE A 294 18.52 16.34 10.45
CA ILE A 294 18.58 15.32 9.40
C ILE A 294 19.92 15.36 8.66
N ALA A 295 20.41 16.55 8.32
CA ALA A 295 21.71 16.71 7.67
C ALA A 295 22.87 16.17 8.50
N HIS A 296 22.76 16.17 9.83
CA HIS A 296 23.77 15.64 10.75
C HIS A 296 23.59 14.15 11.08
N CYS A 297 22.46 13.53 10.71
CA CYS A 297 22.34 12.08 10.80
C CYS A 297 23.42 11.43 9.92
N ASP A 298 24.08 10.39 10.42
CA ASP A 298 25.15 9.71 9.67
C ASP A 298 24.61 9.17 8.33
N ARG A 299 23.37 8.71 8.33
CA ARG A 299 22.68 8.13 7.16
C ARG A 299 21.23 8.53 7.13
N TRP A 300 20.69 8.47 5.92
CA TRP A 300 19.28 8.67 5.67
C TRP A 300 18.50 7.38 5.43
N THR A 301 19.21 6.27 5.26
CA THR A 301 18.54 4.99 5.03
C THR A 301 17.71 4.55 6.23
N GLU A 302 16.51 4.08 5.98
CA GLU A 302 15.61 3.61 7.02
C GLU A 302 15.96 2.21 7.54
N SER A 303 16.69 1.44 6.76
CA SER A 303 17.03 0.06 7.08
C SER A 303 18.51 -0.13 7.37
N VAL A 304 18.81 -0.76 8.52
CA VAL A 304 20.18 -1.19 8.83
C VAL A 304 20.68 -2.16 7.77
N MET A 305 19.83 -3.05 7.27
CA MET A 305 20.19 -3.98 6.20
C MET A 305 20.66 -3.25 4.93
N GLY A 306 20.04 -2.14 4.59
CA GLY A 306 20.46 -1.28 3.48
C GLY A 306 21.86 -0.67 3.67
N CYS A 307 22.43 -0.76 4.85
CA CYS A 307 23.79 -0.28 5.14
C CYS A 307 24.87 -1.33 4.87
N PHE A 308 24.50 -2.60 4.74
CA PHE A 308 25.50 -3.66 4.51
C PHE A 308 25.99 -3.67 3.06
N PRO A 309 27.28 -3.92 2.83
CA PRO A 309 27.80 -4.07 1.49
C PRO A 309 27.10 -5.21 0.73
N GLY A 310 26.59 -4.89 -0.46
CA GLY A 310 25.88 -5.87 -1.30
C GLY A 310 24.42 -6.10 -0.93
N ALA A 311 23.93 -5.59 0.18
CA ALA A 311 22.52 -5.57 0.46
C ALA A 311 21.83 -4.62 -0.53
N THR A 312 20.93 -5.14 -1.33
CA THR A 312 20.34 -4.37 -2.42
C THR A 312 18.84 -4.15 -2.28
N TRP A 313 18.14 -5.03 -1.62
CA TRP A 313 16.68 -4.97 -1.61
C TRP A 313 16.08 -4.32 -0.37
N HIS A 314 16.83 -4.20 0.72
CA HIS A 314 16.35 -3.54 1.93
C HIS A 314 16.42 -2.02 1.89
N HIS A 315 17.09 -1.47 0.90
CA HIS A 315 16.96 -0.06 0.76
C HIS A 315 15.73 0.24 -0.08
N ARG A 316 14.73 0.55 0.61
CA ARG A 316 13.64 1.30 0.06
C ARG A 316 14.01 2.75 0.29
N SER A 317 14.32 3.45 -0.77
CA SER A 317 14.78 4.85 -0.70
C SER A 317 13.65 5.84 -0.33
N PHE A 318 12.64 5.39 0.40
CA PHE A 318 11.56 6.27 0.86
C PHE A 318 12.05 7.35 1.81
N THR A 319 12.92 6.99 2.76
CA THR A 319 13.46 7.97 3.71
C THR A 319 14.35 8.98 3.01
N GLU A 320 15.25 8.53 2.13
CA GLU A 320 16.11 9.40 1.34
C GLU A 320 15.28 10.33 0.43
N GLY A 321 14.25 9.79 -0.23
CA GLY A 321 13.34 10.58 -1.06
C GLY A 321 12.59 11.63 -0.26
N SER A 322 12.01 11.24 0.87
CA SER A 322 11.26 12.15 1.75
C SER A 322 12.16 13.24 2.36
N TYR A 323 13.38 12.88 2.77
CA TYR A 323 14.31 13.86 3.32
C TYR A 323 14.85 14.83 2.26
N LEU A 324 15.09 14.35 1.02
CA LEU A 324 15.42 15.25 -0.10
C LEU A 324 14.31 16.24 -0.37
N LYS A 325 13.04 15.77 -0.46
CA LYS A 325 11.87 16.62 -0.64
C LYS A 325 11.73 17.62 0.50
N GLY A 326 11.72 17.14 1.75
CA GLY A 326 11.58 18.00 2.92
C GLY A 326 12.69 19.04 3.04
N CYS A 327 13.96 18.66 2.84
CA CYS A 327 15.09 19.61 2.84
C CYS A 327 14.99 20.65 1.72
N ALA A 328 14.57 20.23 0.51
CA ALA A 328 14.38 21.17 -0.61
C ALA A 328 13.28 22.19 -0.30
N LEU A 329 12.14 21.76 0.27
CA LEU A 329 11.03 22.64 0.68
C LEU A 329 11.42 23.56 1.84
N VAL A 330 12.20 23.06 2.81
CA VAL A 330 12.72 23.91 3.91
C VAL A 330 13.70 24.95 3.37
N LEU A 331 14.58 24.60 2.42
CA LEU A 331 15.48 25.57 1.77
C LEU A 331 14.69 26.61 0.95
N ASP A 332 13.55 26.24 0.37
CA ASP A 332 12.69 27.19 -0.36
C ASP A 332 11.93 28.11 0.60
N TRP A 333 11.30 27.57 1.65
CA TRP A 333 10.35 28.33 2.48
C TRP A 333 10.94 28.90 3.77
N ALA A 334 12.10 28.43 4.18
CA ALA A 334 12.84 28.91 5.34
C ALA A 334 14.31 29.22 5.06
N GLY A 335 14.72 29.25 3.79
CA GLY A 335 16.12 29.39 3.35
C GLY A 335 16.83 30.62 3.87
N SER A 336 16.11 31.75 4.01
CA SER A 336 16.65 33.00 4.57
C SER A 336 17.14 32.89 6.02
N LEU A 337 16.69 31.87 6.76
CA LEU A 337 17.14 31.62 8.12
C LEU A 337 18.52 30.95 8.18
N PHE A 338 18.96 30.28 7.12
CA PHE A 338 20.26 29.62 7.13
C PHE A 338 21.39 30.62 6.91
N THR A 339 22.44 30.48 7.72
CA THR A 339 23.72 31.07 7.34
C THR A 339 24.29 30.34 6.11
N PRO A 340 25.25 30.92 5.38
CA PRO A 340 25.90 30.20 4.28
C PRO A 340 26.41 28.82 4.68
N CYS A 341 27.01 28.69 5.89
CA CYS A 341 27.52 27.43 6.43
C CYS A 341 26.38 26.44 6.72
N GLY A 342 25.28 26.90 7.35
CA GLY A 342 24.13 26.04 7.65
C GLY A 342 23.47 25.51 6.38
N ARG A 343 23.35 26.37 5.36
CA ARG A 343 22.80 25.99 4.05
C ARG A 343 23.68 24.95 3.37
N GLU A 344 24.99 25.18 3.34
CA GLU A 344 25.97 24.25 2.74
C GLU A 344 25.88 22.87 3.37
N ILE A 345 25.73 22.78 4.71
CA ILE A 345 25.57 21.50 5.42
C ILE A 345 24.33 20.73 4.93
N VAL A 346 23.21 21.41 4.74
CA VAL A 346 21.98 20.76 4.24
C VAL A 346 22.15 20.33 2.79
N LEU A 347 22.69 21.20 1.93
CA LEU A 347 22.94 20.90 0.51
C LEU A 347 23.93 19.73 0.35
N ASP A 348 25.00 19.69 1.13
CA ASP A 348 25.96 18.59 1.11
C ASP A 348 25.34 17.27 1.58
N ALA A 349 24.49 17.30 2.60
CA ALA A 349 23.77 16.10 3.02
C ALA A 349 22.82 15.58 1.91
N MET A 350 22.11 16.47 1.24
CA MET A 350 21.27 16.12 0.07
C MET A 350 22.11 15.50 -1.05
N ALA A 351 23.25 16.10 -1.36
CA ALA A 351 24.16 15.68 -2.44
C ALA A 351 24.91 14.37 -2.15
N ILE A 352 25.18 14.06 -0.89
CA ILE A 352 26.04 12.94 -0.48
C ILE A 352 25.24 11.77 0.09
N LYS A 353 24.21 12.04 0.89
CA LYS A 353 23.45 11.00 1.63
C LYS A 353 22.17 10.59 0.92
N GLY A 354 21.44 11.54 0.34
CA GLY A 354 20.14 11.30 -0.30
C GLY A 354 20.28 10.91 -1.77
N LEU A 355 20.71 11.87 -2.59
CA LEU A 355 20.68 11.75 -4.05
C LEU A 355 21.44 10.54 -4.62
N PRO A 356 22.69 10.24 -4.19
CA PRO A 356 23.43 9.10 -4.76
C PRO A 356 22.75 7.76 -4.48
N ARG A 357 22.01 7.66 -3.40
CA ARG A 357 21.28 6.44 -3.05
C ARG A 357 20.12 6.21 -4.01
N LEU A 358 19.25 7.22 -4.18
CA LEU A 358 18.17 7.15 -5.15
C LEU A 358 18.67 6.84 -6.55
N GLU A 359 19.69 7.52 -7.00
CA GLU A 359 20.31 7.31 -8.33
C GLU A 359 20.86 5.89 -8.50
N SER A 360 21.46 5.34 -7.44
CA SER A 360 21.90 3.94 -7.44
C SER A 360 20.72 2.98 -7.63
N ASP A 361 19.59 3.24 -7.00
CA ASP A 361 18.40 2.40 -7.14
C ASP A 361 17.82 2.48 -8.55
N PHE A 362 17.73 3.67 -9.15
CA PHE A 362 17.28 3.83 -10.54
C PHE A 362 18.19 3.14 -11.56
N MET A 363 19.50 3.05 -11.29
CA MET A 363 20.44 2.35 -12.16
C MET A 363 20.43 0.82 -11.99
N ARG A 364 20.02 0.32 -10.84
CA ARG A 364 20.25 -1.08 -10.45
C ARG A 364 18.96 -1.90 -10.33
N ILE A 365 17.83 -1.24 -10.11
CA ILE A 365 16.56 -1.91 -9.77
C ILE A 365 15.53 -1.60 -10.85
N GLU A 366 15.46 -2.46 -11.85
CA GLU A 366 14.58 -2.26 -13.00
C GLU A 366 13.09 -2.19 -12.60
N TYR A 367 12.65 -3.02 -11.65
CA TYR A 367 11.24 -3.09 -11.31
C TYR A 367 10.66 -1.78 -10.78
N ILE A 368 11.45 -0.92 -10.12
CA ILE A 368 10.94 0.37 -9.62
C ILE A 368 10.42 1.28 -10.74
N ARG A 369 10.89 1.07 -11.97
CA ARG A 369 10.40 1.79 -13.15
C ARG A 369 8.99 1.37 -13.60
N HIS A 370 8.43 0.33 -12.97
CA HIS A 370 7.11 -0.23 -13.27
C HIS A 370 6.16 -0.21 -12.08
N MET A 371 6.57 0.37 -10.94
CA MET A 371 5.83 0.36 -9.68
C MET A 371 5.67 1.74 -9.08
N ASN A 372 4.73 1.85 -8.14
CA ASN A 372 4.50 3.05 -7.34
C ASN A 372 5.78 3.62 -6.71
N GLN A 373 6.68 2.74 -6.24
CA GLN A 373 7.91 3.12 -5.52
C GLN A 373 8.82 4.03 -6.35
N GLY A 374 8.96 3.77 -7.65
CA GLY A 374 9.78 4.60 -8.53
C GLY A 374 9.35 6.04 -8.57
N LEU A 375 8.03 6.28 -8.66
CA LEU A 375 7.47 7.63 -8.66
C LEU A 375 7.69 8.34 -7.32
N HIS A 376 7.52 7.64 -6.18
CA HIS A 376 7.86 8.21 -4.88
C HIS A 376 9.33 8.57 -4.73
N PHE A 377 10.23 7.70 -5.19
CA PHE A 377 11.67 7.98 -5.12
C PHE A 377 12.04 9.14 -6.04
N ASN A 378 11.49 9.19 -7.23
CA ASN A 378 11.77 10.24 -8.19
C ASN A 378 11.25 11.61 -7.72
N SER A 379 10.18 11.67 -6.95
CA SER A 379 9.72 12.91 -6.32
C SER A 379 10.82 13.54 -5.46
N GLY A 380 11.41 12.77 -4.55
CA GLY A 380 12.55 13.24 -3.76
C GLY A 380 13.76 13.63 -4.62
N ARG A 381 14.05 12.85 -5.67
CA ARG A 381 15.13 13.13 -6.62
C ARG A 381 14.93 14.46 -7.34
N ILE A 382 13.74 14.71 -7.87
CA ILE A 382 13.40 15.96 -8.60
C ILE A 382 13.49 17.16 -7.66
N HIS A 383 12.90 17.10 -6.47
CA HIS A 383 13.01 18.18 -5.48
C HIS A 383 14.47 18.46 -5.13
N GLY A 384 15.23 17.41 -4.84
CA GLY A 384 16.66 17.52 -4.52
C GLY A 384 17.47 18.12 -5.65
N LEU A 385 17.27 17.68 -6.89
CA LEU A 385 17.99 18.20 -8.06
C LEU A 385 17.63 19.66 -8.35
N LEU A 386 16.34 20.02 -8.27
CA LEU A 386 15.90 21.40 -8.47
C LEU A 386 16.50 22.34 -7.43
N ALA A 387 16.56 21.95 -6.16
CA ALA A 387 17.18 22.73 -5.11
C ALA A 387 18.71 22.81 -5.29
N LEU A 388 19.36 21.67 -5.50
CA LEU A 388 20.84 21.62 -5.68
C LEU A 388 21.31 22.41 -6.91
N ALA A 389 20.55 22.39 -8.00
CA ALA A 389 20.94 23.10 -9.24
C ALA A 389 20.96 24.62 -9.08
N GLN A 390 20.22 25.18 -8.13
CA GLN A 390 20.26 26.62 -7.83
C GLN A 390 21.62 27.05 -7.26
N TYR A 391 22.28 26.16 -6.53
CA TYR A 391 23.56 26.45 -5.90
C TYR A 391 24.74 25.78 -6.62
N TYR A 392 24.51 24.64 -7.24
CA TYR A 392 25.52 23.84 -7.92
C TYR A 392 25.09 23.52 -9.36
N PRO A 393 25.44 24.37 -10.35
CA PRO A 393 24.96 24.25 -11.76
C PRO A 393 25.19 22.87 -12.39
N ARG A 394 26.14 22.08 -11.86
CA ARG A 394 26.44 20.72 -12.33
C ARG A 394 25.24 19.75 -12.23
N TYR A 395 24.25 20.05 -11.39
CA TYR A 395 23.06 19.21 -11.25
C TYR A 395 21.97 19.54 -12.29
N GLY A 396 22.10 20.64 -13.03
CA GLY A 396 21.08 21.08 -13.99
C GLY A 396 20.80 20.07 -15.10
N SER A 397 21.83 19.39 -15.65
CA SER A 397 21.62 18.38 -16.69
C SER A 397 20.87 17.15 -16.20
N ARG A 398 20.97 16.80 -14.91
CA ARG A 398 20.33 15.66 -14.31
C ARG A 398 18.82 15.87 -14.08
N ILE A 399 18.36 17.10 -14.10
CA ILE A 399 16.92 17.38 -14.02
C ILE A 399 16.21 16.87 -15.28
N ALA A 400 16.81 16.99 -16.45
CA ALA A 400 16.26 16.46 -17.68
C ALA A 400 16.21 14.92 -17.65
N GLU A 401 17.23 14.26 -17.14
CA GLU A 401 17.27 12.80 -16.96
C GLU A 401 16.14 12.34 -16.00
N ALA A 402 15.96 13.02 -14.87
CA ALA A 402 14.89 12.70 -13.93
C ALA A 402 13.50 12.95 -14.51
N ALA A 403 13.37 13.94 -15.41
CA ALA A 403 12.14 14.21 -16.14
C ALA A 403 11.82 13.12 -17.18
N ASP A 404 12.83 12.64 -17.90
CA ASP A 404 12.67 11.54 -18.85
C ASP A 404 12.30 10.23 -18.11
N ASP A 405 12.96 9.95 -16.97
CA ASP A 405 12.61 8.82 -16.09
C ASP A 405 11.16 8.92 -15.57
N LEU A 406 10.68 10.12 -15.21
CA LEU A 406 9.28 10.31 -14.79
C LEU A 406 8.29 9.91 -15.89
N VAL A 407 8.55 10.38 -17.13
CA VAL A 407 7.70 10.06 -18.28
C VAL A 407 7.68 8.56 -18.51
N GLU A 408 8.86 7.92 -18.52
CA GLU A 408 8.99 6.47 -18.70
C GLU A 408 8.24 5.70 -17.62
N MET A 409 8.40 6.08 -16.35
CA MET A 409 7.75 5.40 -15.23
C MET A 409 6.23 5.53 -15.28
N VAL A 410 5.70 6.70 -15.62
CA VAL A 410 4.25 6.88 -15.78
C VAL A 410 3.73 6.08 -16.97
N ASP A 411 4.46 6.04 -18.08
CA ASP A 411 4.07 5.26 -19.26
C ASP A 411 4.14 3.74 -18.99
N ASN A 412 5.06 3.29 -18.13
CA ASN A 412 5.16 1.88 -17.73
C ASN A 412 4.09 1.49 -16.70
N TYR A 413 3.72 2.42 -15.80
CA TYR A 413 2.76 2.16 -14.72
C TYR A 413 1.31 2.21 -15.19
N VAL A 414 1.01 3.04 -16.19
CA VAL A 414 -0.34 3.25 -16.74
C VAL A 414 -0.55 2.37 -17.96
N LEU A 415 -1.51 1.47 -17.87
CA LEU A 415 -1.89 0.59 -18.98
C LEU A 415 -2.58 1.36 -20.11
N PRO A 416 -2.71 0.77 -21.30
CA PRO A 416 -3.34 1.44 -22.45
C PRO A 416 -4.78 1.92 -22.19
N ASP A 417 -5.54 1.23 -21.34
CA ASP A 417 -6.89 1.63 -20.90
C ASP A 417 -6.90 2.74 -19.82
N GLY A 418 -5.74 3.15 -19.36
CA GLY A 418 -5.57 4.14 -18.30
C GLY A 418 -5.50 3.56 -16.89
N GLY A 419 -5.75 2.28 -16.72
CA GLY A 419 -5.73 1.61 -15.44
C GLY A 419 -4.32 1.30 -14.91
N THR A 420 -4.26 0.80 -13.69
CA THR A 420 -3.04 0.29 -13.06
C THR A 420 -3.30 -1.06 -12.42
N LEU A 421 -2.32 -1.95 -12.45
CA LEU A 421 -2.47 -3.31 -11.90
C LEU A 421 -2.43 -3.34 -10.37
N GLU A 422 -1.86 -2.33 -9.73
CA GLU A 422 -1.80 -2.25 -8.27
C GLU A 422 -3.14 -1.87 -7.61
N GLY A 423 -4.09 -1.39 -8.39
CA GLY A 423 -5.42 -1.02 -7.93
C GLY A 423 -5.54 0.46 -7.52
N PRO A 424 -6.78 0.90 -7.17
CA PRO A 424 -7.10 2.30 -7.00
C PRO A 424 -6.49 2.94 -5.75
N GLY A 425 -6.22 2.16 -4.71
CA GLY A 425 -5.52 2.64 -3.51
C GLY A 425 -4.10 3.08 -3.85
N TYR A 426 -3.37 2.23 -4.55
CA TYR A 426 -2.01 2.53 -5.02
C TYR A 426 -1.99 3.56 -6.14
N TRP A 427 -3.03 3.60 -6.99
CA TRP A 427 -3.19 4.70 -7.93
C TRP A 427 -3.19 6.06 -7.21
N ASN A 428 -4.02 6.20 -6.17
CA ASN A 428 -4.12 7.46 -5.41
C ASN A 428 -2.78 7.81 -4.74
N TYR A 429 -2.14 6.83 -4.10
CA TYR A 429 -0.83 6.98 -3.46
C TYR A 429 0.27 7.39 -4.45
N THR A 430 0.30 6.77 -5.63
CA THR A 430 1.30 7.03 -6.68
C THR A 430 1.12 8.40 -7.33
N PHE A 431 -0.12 8.73 -7.68
CA PHE A 431 -0.40 9.98 -8.39
C PHE A 431 -0.41 11.21 -7.48
N GLU A 432 -0.41 11.04 -6.15
CA GLU A 432 -0.10 12.12 -5.22
C GLU A 432 1.29 12.73 -5.50
N GLU A 433 2.29 11.89 -5.71
CA GLU A 433 3.64 12.35 -6.03
C GLU A 433 3.78 12.71 -7.52
N ALA A 434 3.30 11.88 -8.43
CA ALA A 434 3.47 12.10 -9.86
C ALA A 434 2.92 13.46 -10.33
N VAL A 435 1.72 13.86 -9.89
CA VAL A 435 1.17 15.16 -10.29
C VAL A 435 2.00 16.34 -9.77
N GLN A 436 2.61 16.20 -8.58
CA GLN A 436 3.53 17.20 -8.03
C GLN A 436 4.81 17.30 -8.87
N GLU A 437 5.36 16.16 -9.28
CA GLU A 437 6.56 16.09 -10.12
C GLU A 437 6.31 16.76 -11.48
N PHE A 438 5.18 16.45 -12.13
CA PHE A 438 4.79 17.09 -13.38
C PHE A 438 4.54 18.61 -13.21
N TYR A 439 3.99 19.03 -12.08
CA TYR A 439 3.80 20.44 -11.77
C TYR A 439 5.15 21.16 -11.63
N LEU A 440 6.06 20.60 -10.84
CA LEU A 440 7.41 21.16 -10.61
C LEU A 440 8.24 21.26 -11.88
N LEU A 441 8.28 20.18 -12.67
CA LEU A 441 9.02 20.14 -13.92
C LEU A 441 8.38 21.06 -14.97
N GLY A 442 7.05 21.10 -15.03
CA GLY A 442 6.34 22.05 -15.86
C GLY A 442 6.79 23.49 -15.55
N ARG A 443 6.77 23.88 -14.28
CA ARG A 443 7.25 25.21 -13.84
C ARG A 443 8.71 25.45 -14.21
N HIS A 444 9.58 24.46 -13.95
CA HIS A 444 11.01 24.55 -14.28
C HIS A 444 11.24 24.79 -15.78
N PHE A 445 10.45 24.14 -16.64
CA PHE A 445 10.52 24.31 -18.10
C PHE A 445 9.60 25.40 -18.66
N GLY A 446 8.97 26.21 -17.81
CA GLY A 446 8.11 27.32 -18.19
C GLY A 446 6.77 26.89 -18.82
N ARG A 447 6.21 25.76 -18.41
CA ARG A 447 4.93 25.20 -18.86
C ARG A 447 3.97 25.03 -17.69
N SER A 448 2.68 25.15 -17.95
CA SER A 448 1.65 24.76 -16.98
C SER A 448 1.60 23.24 -16.80
N LEU A 449 0.99 22.77 -15.72
CA LEU A 449 0.74 21.34 -15.50
C LEU A 449 0.04 20.70 -16.71
N LYS A 450 -1.00 21.35 -17.25
CA LYS A 450 -1.74 20.88 -18.42
C LYS A 450 -0.87 20.77 -19.69
N GLU A 451 0.06 21.67 -19.89
CA GLU A 451 0.95 21.67 -21.07
C GLU A 451 2.06 20.62 -20.96
N TYR A 452 2.51 20.33 -19.73
CA TYR A 452 3.61 19.42 -19.49
C TYR A 452 3.16 17.95 -19.31
N ALA A 453 1.93 17.72 -18.90
CA ALA A 453 1.37 16.38 -18.66
C ALA A 453 1.39 15.50 -19.92
N THR A 454 1.78 14.24 -19.73
CA THR A 454 1.78 13.21 -20.79
C THR A 454 0.36 12.68 -21.09
N PRO A 455 0.15 12.03 -22.26
CA PRO A 455 -1.11 11.36 -22.55
C PRO A 455 -1.50 10.30 -21.49
N SER A 456 -0.53 9.54 -20.97
CA SER A 456 -0.76 8.52 -19.94
C SER A 456 -1.22 9.14 -18.62
N LEU A 457 -0.57 10.24 -18.17
CA LEU A 457 -0.99 10.94 -16.97
C LEU A 457 -2.44 11.46 -17.09
N ARG A 458 -2.86 11.94 -18.26
CA ARG A 458 -4.24 12.41 -18.46
C ARG A 458 -5.23 11.25 -18.51
N ARG A 459 -4.89 10.19 -19.26
CA ARG A 459 -5.76 9.04 -19.48
C ARG A 459 -6.07 8.29 -18.18
N THR A 460 -5.12 8.18 -17.26
CA THR A 460 -5.32 7.47 -16.00
C THR A 460 -6.36 8.13 -15.08
N GLY A 461 -6.73 9.37 -15.34
CA GLY A 461 -7.87 10.02 -14.68
C GLY A 461 -9.22 9.35 -14.96
N GLU A 462 -9.38 8.69 -16.13
CA GLU A 462 -10.60 7.93 -16.45
C GLU A 462 -10.70 6.66 -15.61
N TYR A 463 -9.57 5.99 -15.36
CA TYR A 463 -9.51 4.86 -14.43
C TYR A 463 -9.95 5.28 -13.02
N ALA A 464 -9.43 6.38 -12.52
CA ALA A 464 -9.81 6.87 -11.20
C ALA A 464 -11.33 7.15 -11.12
N LEU A 465 -11.91 7.79 -12.13
CA LEU A 465 -13.36 8.03 -12.18
C LEU A 465 -14.17 6.72 -12.23
N ALA A 466 -13.65 5.69 -12.91
CA ALA A 466 -14.27 4.37 -12.94
C ALA A 466 -14.19 3.62 -11.60
N MET A 467 -13.19 3.96 -10.76
CA MET A 467 -13.01 3.36 -9.44
C MET A 467 -13.71 4.14 -8.31
N HIS A 468 -14.47 5.20 -8.61
CA HIS A 468 -15.23 5.91 -7.59
C HIS A 468 -16.40 5.07 -7.06
N SER A 469 -16.45 4.92 -5.74
CA SER A 469 -17.61 4.39 -5.01
C SER A 469 -18.74 5.42 -4.95
N LEU A 470 -20.00 4.97 -4.91
CA LEU A 470 -21.12 5.85 -4.57
C LEU A 470 -21.05 6.34 -3.13
N GLU A 471 -20.40 5.60 -2.25
CA GLU A 471 -20.17 6.00 -0.86
C GLU A 471 -19.42 7.35 -0.83
N GLY A 472 -19.75 8.19 0.14
CA GLY A 472 -19.19 9.54 0.21
C GLY A 472 -19.55 10.43 -0.99
N LYS A 473 -20.63 10.12 -1.72
CA LYS A 473 -21.05 10.81 -2.95
C LYS A 473 -20.00 10.78 -4.07
N GLY A 474 -19.28 9.66 -4.19
CA GLY A 474 -18.25 9.47 -5.21
C GLY A 474 -16.91 10.15 -4.86
N THR A 475 -16.60 10.30 -3.60
CA THR A 475 -15.27 10.74 -3.15
C THR A 475 -14.44 9.61 -2.55
N LEU A 476 -15.08 8.48 -2.26
CA LEU A 476 -14.41 7.27 -1.84
C LEU A 476 -14.04 6.41 -3.05
N VAL A 477 -13.18 5.45 -2.80
CA VAL A 477 -12.65 4.52 -3.79
C VAL A 477 -13.23 3.14 -3.54
N ILE A 478 -13.61 2.41 -4.60
CA ILE A 478 -13.98 0.99 -4.49
C ILE A 478 -12.75 0.22 -3.99
N PRO A 479 -12.83 -0.49 -2.85
CA PRO A 479 -11.65 -1.05 -2.20
C PRO A 479 -11.23 -2.40 -2.81
N VAL A 480 -10.91 -2.42 -4.11
CA VAL A 480 -10.31 -3.59 -4.78
C VAL A 480 -8.80 -3.62 -4.58
N ASN A 481 -8.21 -4.79 -4.61
CA ASN A 481 -6.78 -5.02 -4.36
C ASN A 481 -6.36 -4.49 -2.96
N ASP A 482 -5.10 -4.10 -2.78
CA ASP A 482 -4.59 -3.54 -1.51
C ASP A 482 -5.08 -2.09 -1.28
N CYS A 483 -6.37 -1.86 -1.44
CA CYS A 483 -7.02 -0.59 -1.13
C CYS A 483 -7.77 -0.70 0.20
N HIS A 484 -7.55 0.24 1.11
CA HIS A 484 -8.26 0.29 2.38
C HIS A 484 -9.72 0.70 2.18
N PRO A 485 -10.70 0.04 2.85
CA PRO A 485 -12.08 0.51 2.88
C PRO A 485 -12.16 1.95 3.41
N GLY A 486 -12.94 2.78 2.74
CA GLY A 486 -13.06 4.20 3.08
C GLY A 486 -11.90 5.08 2.59
N ALA A 487 -11.00 4.55 1.75
CA ALA A 487 -9.97 5.35 1.10
C ALA A 487 -10.60 6.48 0.27
N LYS A 488 -10.03 7.69 0.39
CA LYS A 488 -10.47 8.90 -0.30
C LYS A 488 -9.41 9.34 -1.30
N TYR A 489 -9.84 10.02 -2.37
CA TYR A 489 -8.88 10.72 -3.22
C TYR A 489 -8.27 11.88 -2.47
N GLN A 490 -6.97 12.05 -2.65
CA GLN A 490 -6.25 13.18 -2.06
C GLN A 490 -6.64 14.48 -2.72
N MET A 491 -6.69 15.55 -1.92
CA MET A 491 -7.15 16.85 -2.39
C MET A 491 -6.27 17.44 -3.49
N GLY A 492 -4.94 17.24 -3.38
CA GLY A 492 -3.98 17.67 -4.40
C GLY A 492 -4.18 16.95 -5.72
N VAL A 493 -4.42 15.63 -5.69
CA VAL A 493 -4.73 14.83 -6.88
C VAL A 493 -6.04 15.28 -7.54
N ALA A 494 -7.10 15.43 -6.74
CA ALA A 494 -8.40 15.86 -7.27
C ALA A 494 -8.34 17.27 -7.89
N ALA A 495 -7.61 18.19 -7.25
CA ALA A 495 -7.37 19.53 -7.79
C ALA A 495 -6.55 19.48 -9.10
N ALA A 496 -5.50 18.66 -9.16
CA ALA A 496 -4.70 18.48 -10.37
C ALA A 496 -5.55 17.94 -11.54
N TYR A 497 -6.38 16.93 -11.31
CA TYR A 497 -7.25 16.39 -12.36
C TYR A 497 -8.38 17.32 -12.79
N CYS A 498 -8.79 18.29 -11.95
CA CYS A 498 -9.64 19.40 -12.42
C CYS A 498 -8.97 20.25 -13.51
N LEU A 499 -7.63 20.28 -13.55
CA LEU A 499 -6.84 21.00 -14.56
C LEU A 499 -6.43 20.09 -15.73
N LEU A 500 -6.21 18.82 -15.49
CA LEU A 500 -5.72 17.84 -16.47
C LEU A 500 -6.82 17.23 -17.33
N SER A 501 -7.99 16.99 -16.74
CA SER A 501 -9.13 16.33 -17.39
C SER A 501 -10.20 17.34 -17.82
N ASP A 502 -10.86 17.06 -18.93
CA ASP A 502 -12.02 17.83 -19.37
C ASP A 502 -13.36 17.18 -18.87
N ASP A 503 -13.29 16.01 -18.19
CA ASP A 503 -14.47 15.37 -17.60
C ASP A 503 -15.01 16.20 -16.41
N PRO A 504 -16.26 16.66 -16.46
CA PRO A 504 -16.85 17.50 -15.40
C PRO A 504 -16.99 16.76 -14.07
N GLU A 505 -16.92 15.43 -14.06
CA GLU A 505 -17.03 14.64 -12.83
C GLU A 505 -15.86 14.93 -11.88
N TRP A 506 -14.65 15.26 -12.38
CA TRP A 506 -13.55 15.69 -11.53
C TRP A 506 -13.87 16.98 -10.74
N LYS A 507 -14.46 17.98 -11.40
CA LYS A 507 -14.87 19.23 -10.73
C LYS A 507 -15.99 18.99 -9.72
N ARG A 508 -16.91 18.07 -10.03
CA ARG A 508 -17.96 17.65 -9.11
C ARG A 508 -17.35 16.98 -7.87
N ASN A 509 -16.48 16.00 -8.07
CA ASN A 509 -15.81 15.25 -6.98
C ASN A 509 -15.01 16.20 -6.10
N TYR A 510 -14.22 17.07 -6.70
CA TYR A 510 -13.47 18.09 -5.96
C TYR A 510 -14.39 19.03 -5.17
N ALA A 511 -15.51 19.46 -5.73
CA ALA A 511 -16.49 20.28 -5.02
C ALA A 511 -17.14 19.54 -3.82
N VAL A 512 -17.33 18.22 -3.90
CA VAL A 512 -17.79 17.41 -2.78
C VAL A 512 -16.72 17.28 -1.72
N LEU A 513 -15.47 16.97 -2.10
CA LEU A 513 -14.32 16.90 -1.19
C LEU A 513 -14.10 18.21 -0.42
N LEU A 514 -14.20 19.34 -1.09
CA LEU A 514 -14.06 20.66 -0.46
C LEU A 514 -15.10 20.92 0.65
N ARG A 515 -16.28 20.31 0.54
CA ARG A 515 -17.37 20.46 1.51
C ARG A 515 -17.33 19.41 2.62
N ALA A 516 -16.54 18.36 2.44
CA ALA A 516 -16.35 17.35 3.44
C ALA A 516 -15.47 17.91 4.59
N ALA A 517 -15.97 17.88 5.82
CA ALA A 517 -15.24 18.37 6.99
C ALA A 517 -13.94 17.61 7.27
N GLU A 518 -13.80 16.43 6.67
CA GLU A 518 -12.69 15.49 6.88
C GLU A 518 -11.60 15.53 5.79
N ALA A 519 -11.68 16.47 4.82
CA ALA A 519 -10.63 16.59 3.81
C ALA A 519 -9.30 16.93 4.48
N GLU A 520 -8.28 16.11 4.27
CA GLU A 520 -6.93 16.36 4.78
C GLU A 520 -6.26 17.41 3.88
N PRO A 521 -5.88 18.56 4.43
CA PRO A 521 -5.24 19.60 3.65
C PRO A 521 -3.75 19.30 3.48
N ASP A 522 -3.26 19.49 2.27
CA ASP A 522 -1.83 19.51 1.96
C ASP A 522 -1.43 20.84 1.30
N PHE A 523 -0.14 21.13 1.27
CA PHE A 523 0.35 22.39 0.69
C PHE A 523 0.17 22.43 -0.83
N PHE A 524 0.27 21.29 -1.51
CA PHE A 524 0.16 21.22 -2.96
C PHE A 524 -1.28 21.52 -3.42
N TRP A 525 -2.26 20.96 -2.73
CA TRP A 525 -3.65 21.32 -2.97
C TRP A 525 -3.90 22.82 -2.85
N LEU A 526 -3.41 23.45 -1.77
CA LEU A 526 -3.56 24.90 -1.58
C LEU A 526 -2.85 25.69 -2.67
N THR A 527 -1.72 25.17 -3.18
CA THR A 527 -1.00 25.78 -4.31
C THR A 527 -1.83 25.77 -5.59
N LEU A 528 -2.54 24.67 -5.87
CA LEU A 528 -3.39 24.56 -7.07
C LEU A 528 -4.75 25.24 -6.94
N ALA A 529 -5.24 25.45 -5.72
CA ALA A 529 -6.56 25.99 -5.44
C ALA A 529 -6.91 27.27 -6.21
N PRO A 530 -6.00 28.25 -6.41
CA PRO A 530 -6.28 29.44 -7.22
C PRO A 530 -6.55 29.17 -8.70
N GLU A 531 -6.05 28.07 -9.24
CA GLU A 531 -6.17 27.70 -10.65
C GLU A 531 -7.46 26.93 -10.96
N VAL A 532 -8.03 26.27 -9.95
CA VAL A 532 -9.26 25.48 -10.11
C VAL A 532 -10.49 26.37 -10.08
N THR A 533 -11.13 26.53 -11.23
CA THR A 533 -12.31 27.40 -11.40
C THR A 533 -13.51 26.63 -11.95
N GLY A 534 -14.69 27.25 -11.86
CA GLY A 534 -15.91 26.69 -12.45
C GLY A 534 -16.43 25.46 -11.73
N LEU A 535 -16.30 25.43 -10.40
CA LEU A 535 -16.84 24.34 -9.57
C LEU A 535 -18.36 24.41 -9.48
N PRO A 536 -19.08 23.28 -9.53
CA PRO A 536 -20.54 23.26 -9.40
C PRO A 536 -20.97 23.59 -7.96
N GLU A 537 -22.01 24.43 -7.85
CA GLU A 537 -22.66 24.73 -6.57
C GLU A 537 -23.75 23.73 -6.19
N ALA A 538 -24.38 23.09 -7.19
CA ALA A 538 -25.46 22.13 -7.07
C ALA A 538 -25.22 20.93 -8.03
N GLY A 539 -26.04 19.89 -7.94
CA GLY A 539 -25.91 18.71 -8.79
C GLY A 539 -24.69 17.88 -8.42
N LEU A 540 -24.46 17.67 -7.12
CA LEU A 540 -23.27 16.98 -6.60
C LEU A 540 -23.45 15.44 -6.47
N GLU A 541 -24.59 14.92 -6.92
CA GLU A 541 -24.77 13.47 -6.98
C GLU A 541 -23.94 12.85 -8.11
N PRO A 542 -23.40 11.65 -7.94
CA PRO A 542 -22.63 10.98 -8.99
C PRO A 542 -23.47 10.79 -10.27
N PRO A 543 -22.93 11.08 -11.45
CA PRO A 543 -23.65 10.87 -12.71
C PRO A 543 -23.72 9.39 -13.09
N GLU A 544 -24.64 9.04 -14.02
CA GLU A 544 -24.55 7.77 -14.72
C GLU A 544 -23.19 7.67 -15.45
N ARG A 545 -22.60 6.47 -15.41
CA ARG A 545 -21.33 6.18 -16.07
C ARG A 545 -21.27 4.72 -16.49
N PHE A 546 -20.74 4.47 -17.67
CA PHE A 546 -20.31 3.16 -18.09
C PHE A 546 -18.84 3.23 -18.52
N ALA A 547 -17.99 2.51 -17.84
CA ALA A 547 -16.57 2.44 -18.13
C ALA A 547 -16.14 0.99 -18.27
N VAL A 548 -15.31 0.73 -19.30
CA VAL A 548 -14.70 -0.57 -19.56
C VAL A 548 -13.20 -0.37 -19.65
N LEU A 549 -12.46 -1.08 -18.83
CA LEU A 549 -11.01 -1.03 -18.74
C LEU A 549 -10.48 -2.45 -19.02
N PRO A 550 -10.28 -2.80 -20.31
CA PRO A 550 -10.00 -4.18 -20.71
C PRO A 550 -8.63 -4.68 -20.29
N ASP A 551 -7.62 -3.79 -20.21
CA ASP A 551 -6.25 -4.20 -19.86
C ASP A 551 -6.13 -4.49 -18.35
N THR A 552 -6.90 -3.79 -17.51
CA THR A 552 -7.02 -4.09 -16.08
C THR A 552 -8.14 -5.08 -15.76
N GLY A 553 -9.03 -5.35 -16.73
CA GLY A 553 -10.19 -6.24 -16.54
C GLY A 553 -11.28 -5.66 -15.65
N GLN A 554 -11.44 -4.32 -15.62
CA GLN A 554 -12.41 -3.65 -14.77
C GLN A 554 -13.60 -3.12 -15.58
N VAL A 555 -14.80 -3.26 -15.02
CA VAL A 555 -16.03 -2.69 -15.61
C VAL A 555 -16.80 -1.97 -14.51
N GLN A 556 -17.18 -0.72 -14.73
CA GLN A 556 -18.11 0.00 -13.88
C GLN A 556 -19.36 0.40 -14.67
N CYS A 557 -20.53 0.17 -14.08
CA CYS A 557 -21.81 0.58 -14.63
C CYS A 557 -22.66 1.26 -13.54
N ARG A 558 -22.81 2.58 -13.62
CA ARG A 558 -23.69 3.38 -12.76
C ARG A 558 -24.94 3.76 -13.55
N ARG A 559 -26.12 3.38 -13.06
CA ARG A 559 -27.42 3.65 -13.68
C ARG A 559 -28.44 4.04 -12.62
N GLU A 560 -29.34 4.95 -12.98
CA GLU A 560 -30.47 5.32 -12.12
C GLU A 560 -31.54 4.22 -12.15
N ALA A 561 -31.93 3.70 -10.98
CA ALA A 561 -33.04 2.76 -10.82
C ALA A 561 -34.26 3.51 -10.31
N PRO A 562 -35.38 3.56 -11.07
CA PRO A 562 -36.57 4.32 -10.70
C PRO A 562 -37.12 3.91 -9.32
N GLY A 563 -37.31 4.88 -8.43
CA GLY A 563 -37.79 4.65 -7.07
C GLY A 563 -36.79 4.05 -6.07
N ILE A 564 -35.53 3.81 -6.51
CA ILE A 564 -34.45 3.27 -5.67
C ILE A 564 -33.32 4.30 -5.57
N GLY A 565 -32.90 4.87 -6.69
CA GLY A 565 -31.76 5.79 -6.82
C GLY A 565 -30.64 5.20 -7.67
N MET A 566 -29.46 5.81 -7.61
CA MET A 566 -28.29 5.35 -8.37
C MET A 566 -27.86 3.97 -7.90
N VAL A 567 -27.66 3.05 -8.84
CA VAL A 567 -27.08 1.71 -8.62
C VAL A 567 -25.75 1.65 -9.34
N SER A 568 -24.68 1.31 -8.63
CA SER A 568 -23.35 1.09 -9.16
C SER A 568 -23.02 -0.39 -9.09
N PHE A 569 -22.68 -0.96 -10.24
CA PHE A 569 -22.20 -2.32 -10.38
C PHE A 569 -20.76 -2.26 -10.88
N HIS A 570 -19.86 -2.85 -10.11
CA HIS A 570 -18.45 -2.98 -10.47
C HIS A 570 -18.11 -4.45 -10.62
N TYR A 571 -17.34 -4.78 -11.65
CA TYR A 571 -16.88 -6.12 -11.96
C TYR A 571 -15.35 -6.12 -12.14
N ALA A 572 -14.68 -7.11 -11.56
CA ALA A 572 -13.23 -7.24 -11.59
C ALA A 572 -12.79 -8.62 -12.10
N THR A 573 -11.91 -8.62 -13.09
CA THR A 573 -11.17 -9.77 -13.61
C THR A 573 -9.76 -9.30 -13.98
N GLY A 574 -9.17 -9.77 -15.11
CA GLY A 574 -7.91 -9.26 -15.64
C GLY A 574 -6.66 -9.90 -15.05
N PRO A 575 -5.49 -9.38 -15.41
CA PRO A 575 -4.21 -9.96 -15.01
C PRO A 575 -3.94 -9.81 -13.53
N VAL A 576 -3.14 -10.73 -12.99
CA VAL A 576 -2.58 -10.64 -11.63
C VAL A 576 -1.26 -9.89 -11.69
N TYR A 577 -1.08 -8.96 -10.76
CA TYR A 577 0.20 -8.37 -10.45
C TYR A 577 0.59 -8.75 -9.01
N SER A 578 1.65 -9.50 -8.85
CA SER A 578 2.01 -10.18 -7.59
C SER A 578 2.18 -9.25 -6.38
N GLY A 579 2.45 -7.96 -6.60
CA GLY A 579 2.66 -7.00 -5.52
C GLY A 579 1.42 -6.74 -4.67
N HIS A 580 0.30 -6.39 -5.31
CA HIS A 580 -0.89 -5.86 -4.63
C HIS A 580 -2.21 -6.49 -5.08
N SER A 581 -2.18 -7.42 -6.01
CA SER A 581 -3.39 -8.10 -6.51
C SER A 581 -3.96 -9.07 -5.48
N HIS A 582 -5.27 -9.24 -5.54
CA HIS A 582 -6.01 -10.26 -4.79
C HIS A 582 -6.39 -11.44 -5.69
N ALA A 583 -6.75 -12.54 -5.07
CA ALA A 583 -7.28 -13.74 -5.71
C ALA A 583 -8.79 -13.57 -5.98
N ASP A 584 -9.16 -12.54 -6.73
CA ASP A 584 -10.49 -11.96 -6.86
C ASP A 584 -11.00 -11.91 -8.31
N LYS A 585 -10.34 -12.64 -9.23
CA LYS A 585 -10.70 -12.58 -10.66
C LYS A 585 -12.05 -13.25 -10.88
N GLY A 586 -13.01 -12.45 -11.38
CA GLY A 586 -14.42 -12.79 -11.46
C GLY A 586 -15.27 -12.22 -10.30
N SER A 587 -14.76 -11.31 -9.44
CA SER A 587 -15.52 -10.73 -8.34
C SER A 587 -16.40 -9.54 -8.76
N LEU A 588 -17.34 -9.16 -7.89
CA LEU A 588 -18.26 -8.04 -8.12
C LEU A 588 -18.55 -7.25 -6.85
N VAL A 589 -18.86 -5.96 -7.06
CA VAL A 589 -19.36 -5.02 -6.04
C VAL A 589 -20.71 -4.44 -6.50
N LEU A 590 -21.62 -4.28 -5.56
CA LEU A 590 -22.91 -3.62 -5.81
C LEU A 590 -23.14 -2.55 -4.75
N GLU A 591 -23.38 -1.32 -5.19
CA GLU A 591 -23.68 -0.19 -4.33
C GLU A 591 -25.03 0.41 -4.73
N VAL A 592 -25.78 0.91 -3.77
CA VAL A 592 -27.07 1.56 -3.98
C VAL A 592 -27.11 2.89 -3.27
N ALA A 593 -27.38 3.95 -3.99
CA ALA A 593 -27.34 5.34 -3.53
C ALA A 593 -25.95 5.70 -2.95
N ASP A 594 -25.81 5.78 -1.64
CA ASP A 594 -24.57 6.10 -0.93
C ASP A 594 -24.10 4.95 -0.01
N GLU A 595 -24.49 3.69 -0.34
CA GLU A 595 -24.28 2.54 0.54
C GLU A 595 -23.77 1.31 -0.23
N PRO A 596 -22.62 0.73 0.17
CA PRO A 596 -22.16 -0.54 -0.38
C PRO A 596 -23.02 -1.69 0.17
N ILE A 597 -23.53 -2.54 -0.74
CA ILE A 597 -24.39 -3.68 -0.41
C ILE A 597 -23.62 -4.99 -0.55
N LEU A 598 -23.09 -5.27 -1.75
CA LEU A 598 -22.10 -6.34 -1.95
C LEU A 598 -20.73 -5.70 -2.03
N ILE A 599 -19.82 -6.17 -1.21
CA ILE A 599 -18.56 -5.49 -0.96
C ILE A 599 -17.35 -6.27 -1.44
N GLU A 600 -16.29 -5.56 -1.75
CA GLU A 600 -14.91 -6.00 -1.60
C GLU A 600 -14.42 -5.63 -0.20
N ARG A 601 -13.62 -6.51 0.42
CA ARG A 601 -13.07 -6.25 1.75
C ARG A 601 -11.88 -5.30 1.72
N GLY A 602 -11.24 -5.15 0.56
CA GLY A 602 -10.01 -4.41 0.42
C GLY A 602 -8.87 -5.05 1.22
N SER A 603 -8.02 -4.22 1.79
CA SER A 603 -6.87 -4.66 2.60
C SER A 603 -6.92 -4.05 3.99
N ALA A 604 -6.50 -4.82 5.00
CA ALA A 604 -6.11 -4.29 6.30
C ALA A 604 -4.68 -3.72 6.24
N VAL A 605 -4.25 -3.05 7.31
CA VAL A 605 -2.84 -2.65 7.44
C VAL A 605 -1.94 -3.89 7.37
N TYR A 606 -0.82 -3.80 6.71
CA TYR A 606 0.07 -4.95 6.46
C TYR A 606 0.63 -5.61 7.74
N SER A 607 0.60 -4.90 8.85
CA SER A 607 0.92 -5.45 10.16
C SER A 607 -0.16 -6.38 10.71
N ASN A 608 -1.37 -6.37 10.13
CA ASN A 608 -2.43 -7.29 10.51
C ASN A 608 -2.31 -8.60 9.69
N PRO A 609 -2.14 -9.77 10.34
CA PRO A 609 -2.02 -11.05 9.63
C PRO A 609 -3.26 -11.39 8.80
N GLU A 610 -4.43 -10.84 9.14
CA GLU A 610 -5.65 -10.99 8.34
C GLU A 610 -5.55 -10.32 6.96
N ALA A 611 -4.62 -9.37 6.76
CA ALA A 611 -4.41 -8.72 5.47
C ALA A 611 -4.14 -9.74 4.36
N VAL A 612 -3.37 -10.80 4.66
CA VAL A 612 -3.11 -11.88 3.70
C VAL A 612 -4.34 -12.75 3.49
N MET A 613 -5.11 -13.01 4.55
CA MET A 613 -6.33 -13.81 4.46
C MET A 613 -7.42 -13.11 3.65
N MET A 614 -7.48 -11.77 3.71
CA MET A 614 -8.42 -10.97 2.93
C MET A 614 -8.21 -11.09 1.42
N LYS A 615 -6.98 -11.41 0.98
CA LYS A 615 -6.64 -11.58 -0.44
C LYS A 615 -7.14 -12.89 -1.07
N ARG A 616 -7.61 -13.85 -0.29
CA ARG A 616 -7.98 -15.20 -0.77
C ARG A 616 -9.31 -15.19 -1.53
N SER A 617 -9.45 -16.09 -2.50
CA SER A 617 -10.66 -16.21 -3.34
C SER A 617 -11.95 -16.40 -2.55
N ASP A 618 -11.90 -17.11 -1.41
CA ASP A 618 -13.06 -17.33 -0.55
C ASP A 618 -13.48 -16.10 0.29
N ARG A 619 -12.77 -14.97 0.10
CA ARG A 619 -13.05 -13.66 0.72
C ARG A 619 -13.65 -12.64 -0.25
N HIS A 620 -14.01 -13.06 -1.47
CA HIS A 620 -14.57 -12.22 -2.54
C HIS A 620 -15.93 -12.72 -2.99
N SER A 621 -16.69 -11.89 -3.72
CA SER A 621 -18.02 -12.22 -4.24
C SER A 621 -17.92 -12.93 -5.59
N MET A 622 -17.54 -14.22 -5.57
CA MET A 622 -17.23 -15.01 -6.76
C MET A 622 -17.57 -16.50 -6.58
N ALA A 623 -17.43 -17.28 -7.66
CA ALA A 623 -17.51 -18.74 -7.62
C ALA A 623 -16.14 -19.33 -7.27
N VAL A 624 -16.09 -20.15 -6.23
CA VAL A 624 -14.85 -20.75 -5.71
C VAL A 624 -15.01 -22.27 -5.59
N PRO A 625 -14.17 -23.09 -6.26
CA PRO A 625 -14.20 -24.52 -6.08
C PRO A 625 -13.63 -24.93 -4.71
N PHE A 626 -14.04 -26.09 -4.22
CA PHE A 626 -13.50 -26.69 -3.00
C PHE A 626 -13.26 -28.18 -3.20
N ASP A 627 -12.33 -28.75 -2.44
CA ASP A 627 -11.97 -30.16 -2.49
C ASP A 627 -12.97 -31.06 -1.73
N ALA A 628 -12.69 -32.36 -1.70
CA ALA A 628 -13.57 -33.35 -1.04
C ALA A 628 -13.62 -33.16 0.48
N GLU A 629 -12.63 -32.53 1.06
CA GLU A 629 -12.52 -32.17 2.48
C GLU A 629 -13.24 -30.86 2.81
N GLY A 630 -13.65 -30.08 1.79
CA GLY A 630 -14.33 -28.80 1.92
C GLY A 630 -13.39 -27.58 1.94
N ASP A 631 -12.10 -27.78 1.70
CA ASP A 631 -11.13 -26.70 1.65
C ASP A 631 -11.22 -25.95 0.30
N SER A 632 -11.35 -24.65 0.35
CA SER A 632 -11.46 -23.80 -0.85
C SER A 632 -10.14 -23.71 -1.60
N TYR A 633 -10.18 -23.91 -2.92
CA TYR A 633 -9.06 -23.54 -3.78
C TYR A 633 -8.91 -22.02 -3.79
N CYS A 634 -7.70 -21.54 -4.04
CA CYS A 634 -7.39 -20.13 -4.14
C CYS A 634 -6.71 -19.85 -5.47
N GLN A 635 -7.08 -18.75 -6.11
CA GLN A 635 -6.38 -18.27 -7.30
C GLN A 635 -4.94 -17.89 -6.93
N PRO A 636 -3.92 -18.22 -7.74
CA PRO A 636 -2.55 -17.75 -7.54
C PRO A 636 -2.45 -16.23 -7.65
N MET A 637 -1.75 -15.61 -6.69
CA MET A 637 -1.47 -14.17 -6.69
C MET A 637 -0.04 -13.93 -7.19
N ARG A 638 0.27 -14.38 -8.40
CA ARG A 638 1.58 -14.25 -9.02
C ARG A 638 1.46 -13.96 -10.51
N ASP A 639 2.47 -13.30 -11.05
CA ASP A 639 2.51 -12.93 -12.47
C ASP A 639 2.32 -14.14 -13.39
N GLY A 640 1.66 -13.90 -14.51
CA GLY A 640 1.32 -14.93 -15.49
C GLY A 640 -0.03 -15.59 -15.28
N TYR A 641 -0.71 -15.31 -14.17
CA TYR A 641 -2.10 -15.69 -13.93
C TYR A 641 -3.04 -14.51 -14.17
N GLY A 642 -4.30 -14.80 -14.37
CA GLY A 642 -5.35 -13.78 -14.51
C GLY A 642 -6.51 -14.26 -15.35
N GLY A 643 -7.59 -13.51 -15.31
CA GLY A 643 -8.73 -13.63 -16.21
C GLY A 643 -8.63 -12.66 -17.37
N SER A 644 -9.55 -12.76 -18.31
CA SER A 644 -9.72 -11.82 -19.42
C SER A 644 -11.16 -11.36 -19.52
N LEU A 645 -11.33 -10.08 -19.89
CA LEU A 645 -12.62 -9.49 -20.18
C LEU A 645 -12.96 -9.72 -21.65
N GLU A 646 -13.81 -10.71 -21.93
CA GLU A 646 -14.18 -11.09 -23.30
C GLU A 646 -15.21 -10.15 -23.93
N HIS A 647 -16.12 -9.62 -23.08
CA HIS A 647 -17.18 -8.74 -23.52
C HIS A 647 -17.66 -7.84 -22.39
N ALA A 648 -17.81 -6.54 -22.66
CA ALA A 648 -18.51 -5.64 -21.77
C ALA A 648 -19.19 -4.55 -22.59
N ARG A 649 -20.54 -4.48 -22.52
CA ARG A 649 -21.33 -3.48 -23.25
C ARG A 649 -22.56 -3.07 -22.46
N LEU A 650 -22.94 -1.82 -22.65
CA LEU A 650 -24.22 -1.26 -22.25
C LEU A 650 -24.92 -0.75 -23.53
N GLU A 651 -25.90 -1.49 -24.02
CA GLU A 651 -26.64 -1.18 -25.24
C GLU A 651 -28.15 -1.18 -24.93
N ASP A 652 -28.86 -0.13 -25.34
CA ASP A 652 -30.29 0.05 -25.08
C ASP A 652 -30.68 -0.19 -23.60
N GLY A 653 -29.85 0.29 -22.66
CA GLY A 653 -30.03 0.10 -21.22
C GLY A 653 -29.72 -1.32 -20.72
N ARG A 654 -29.28 -2.21 -21.57
CA ARG A 654 -28.91 -3.59 -21.22
C ARG A 654 -27.43 -3.73 -21.03
N LEU A 655 -27.03 -4.11 -19.83
CA LEU A 655 -25.65 -4.44 -19.49
C LEU A 655 -25.41 -5.93 -19.79
N ARG A 656 -24.28 -6.22 -20.44
CA ARG A 656 -23.73 -7.57 -20.56
C ARG A 656 -22.22 -7.54 -20.36
N ILE A 657 -21.73 -8.37 -19.42
CA ILE A 657 -20.31 -8.58 -19.13
C ILE A 657 -20.03 -10.08 -19.27
N VAL A 658 -18.92 -10.45 -19.89
CA VAL A 658 -18.44 -11.84 -19.97
C VAL A 658 -16.95 -11.85 -19.71
N SER A 659 -16.50 -12.69 -18.79
CA SER A 659 -15.07 -12.97 -18.56
C SER A 659 -14.75 -14.44 -18.80
N ASP A 660 -13.49 -14.69 -19.18
CA ASP A 660 -12.84 -15.99 -19.09
C ASP A 660 -11.81 -15.93 -17.97
N ASP A 661 -12.10 -16.61 -16.86
CA ASP A 661 -11.26 -16.66 -15.67
C ASP A 661 -10.49 -17.99 -15.56
N THR A 662 -10.39 -18.78 -16.65
CA THR A 662 -9.69 -20.06 -16.67
C THR A 662 -8.22 -19.89 -16.28
N GLY A 663 -7.56 -18.88 -16.83
CA GLY A 663 -6.17 -18.55 -16.55
C GLY A 663 -5.90 -17.96 -15.16
N ALA A 664 -6.94 -17.62 -14.41
CA ALA A 664 -6.80 -17.14 -13.06
C ALA A 664 -6.55 -18.26 -12.04
N TRP A 665 -6.74 -19.52 -12.39
CA TRP A 665 -6.60 -20.67 -11.51
C TRP A 665 -5.34 -21.46 -11.80
N GLU A 666 -4.89 -22.27 -10.83
CA GLU A 666 -3.74 -23.16 -11.02
C GLU A 666 -3.93 -24.06 -12.25
N GLU A 667 -2.85 -24.20 -13.02
CA GLU A 667 -2.83 -25.03 -14.21
C GLU A 667 -3.32 -26.46 -13.92
N GLY A 668 -4.25 -26.94 -14.72
CA GLY A 668 -4.83 -28.28 -14.59
C GLY A 668 -5.97 -28.39 -13.57
N LEU A 669 -6.40 -27.31 -12.92
CA LEU A 669 -7.63 -27.29 -12.13
C LEU A 669 -8.85 -27.16 -13.05
N TYR A 670 -8.92 -26.06 -13.80
CA TYR A 670 -9.99 -25.82 -14.77
C TYR A 670 -9.55 -26.12 -16.21
N THR A 671 -10.48 -26.58 -17.03
CA THR A 671 -10.37 -26.58 -18.50
C THR A 671 -11.14 -25.42 -19.11
N ALA A 672 -12.15 -24.88 -18.39
CA ALA A 672 -12.86 -23.67 -18.71
C ALA A 672 -13.50 -23.09 -17.44
N ALA A 673 -13.43 -21.78 -17.24
CA ALA A 673 -14.10 -21.05 -16.18
C ALA A 673 -14.55 -19.69 -16.74
N THR A 674 -15.87 -19.45 -16.79
CA THR A 674 -16.43 -18.21 -17.34
C THR A 674 -17.50 -17.66 -16.40
N ARG A 675 -17.60 -16.34 -16.34
CA ARG A 675 -18.69 -15.65 -15.67
C ARG A 675 -19.39 -14.67 -16.60
N GLU A 676 -20.70 -14.72 -16.63
CA GLU A 676 -21.53 -13.78 -17.39
C GLU A 676 -22.45 -13.00 -16.43
N VAL A 677 -22.51 -11.69 -16.62
CA VAL A 677 -23.47 -10.81 -15.94
C VAL A 677 -24.37 -10.15 -16.96
N VAL A 678 -25.68 -10.27 -16.78
CA VAL A 678 -26.70 -9.62 -17.60
C VAL A 678 -27.66 -8.81 -16.73
N SER A 679 -27.96 -7.58 -17.14
CA SER A 679 -28.90 -6.71 -16.46
C SER A 679 -29.66 -5.86 -17.48
N GLY A 680 -30.96 -6.12 -17.63
CA GLY A 680 -31.87 -5.29 -18.44
C GLY A 680 -32.51 -4.16 -17.65
N ASP A 681 -32.54 -4.26 -16.31
CA ASP A 681 -33.02 -3.27 -15.37
C ASP A 681 -31.92 -2.98 -14.37
N PRO A 682 -31.60 -1.71 -14.06
CA PRO A 682 -30.57 -1.35 -13.06
C PRO A 682 -30.78 -2.00 -11.69
N ALA A 683 -32.01 -2.39 -11.37
CA ALA A 683 -32.35 -3.08 -10.13
C ALA A 683 -32.28 -4.61 -10.20
N GLU A 684 -31.94 -5.20 -11.36
CA GLU A 684 -31.92 -6.65 -11.52
C GLU A 684 -30.67 -7.13 -12.28
N TYR A 685 -29.96 -8.11 -11.70
CA TYR A 685 -28.79 -8.74 -12.29
C TYR A 685 -28.93 -10.26 -12.28
N LEU A 686 -28.56 -10.89 -13.39
CA LEU A 686 -28.38 -12.33 -13.49
C LEU A 686 -26.89 -12.61 -13.67
N VAL A 687 -26.30 -13.26 -12.70
CA VAL A 687 -24.89 -13.69 -12.70
C VAL A 687 -24.85 -15.18 -12.99
N THR A 688 -24.18 -15.60 -14.04
CA THR A 688 -24.05 -17.01 -14.44
C THR A 688 -22.60 -17.43 -14.42
N ASP A 689 -22.28 -18.40 -13.57
CA ASP A 689 -20.98 -19.06 -13.49
C ASP A 689 -21.02 -20.38 -14.24
N CYS A 690 -20.09 -20.57 -15.18
CA CYS A 690 -19.89 -21.82 -15.88
C CYS A 690 -18.46 -22.31 -15.74
N GLY A 691 -18.26 -23.61 -15.57
CA GLY A 691 -16.93 -24.15 -15.51
C GLY A 691 -16.87 -25.65 -15.75
N SER A 692 -15.69 -26.08 -16.24
CA SER A 692 -15.34 -27.48 -16.43
C SER A 692 -13.98 -27.73 -15.79
N PHE A 693 -13.89 -28.77 -14.95
CA PHE A 693 -12.66 -29.15 -14.26
C PHE A 693 -11.95 -30.27 -15.03
N ALA A 694 -10.62 -30.27 -14.95
CA ALA A 694 -9.83 -31.39 -15.49
C ALA A 694 -10.12 -32.72 -14.75
N ARG A 695 -10.53 -32.64 -13.47
CA ARG A 695 -10.97 -33.78 -12.64
C ARG A 695 -12.13 -33.31 -11.75
N PRO A 696 -13.03 -34.22 -11.30
CA PRO A 696 -14.07 -33.84 -10.36
C PRO A 696 -13.49 -33.19 -9.09
N VAL A 697 -14.15 -32.14 -8.61
CA VAL A 697 -13.88 -31.46 -7.33
C VAL A 697 -14.96 -31.75 -6.29
N GLY A 698 -14.75 -31.40 -5.03
CA GLY A 698 -15.75 -31.57 -3.96
C GLY A 698 -17.00 -30.75 -4.17
N GLY A 699 -16.91 -29.64 -4.88
CA GLY A 699 -18.02 -28.79 -5.28
C GLY A 699 -17.57 -27.38 -5.64
N VAL A 700 -18.54 -26.52 -5.92
CA VAL A 700 -18.35 -25.08 -6.16
C VAL A 700 -19.23 -24.30 -5.19
N ALA A 701 -18.65 -23.29 -4.55
CA ALA A 701 -19.33 -22.32 -3.71
C ALA A 701 -19.47 -20.99 -4.47
N VAL A 702 -20.71 -20.52 -4.65
CA VAL A 702 -20.99 -19.15 -5.11
C VAL A 702 -21.13 -18.27 -3.88
N LEU A 703 -20.27 -17.26 -3.76
CA LEU A 703 -20.10 -16.44 -2.56
C LEU A 703 -20.54 -15.01 -2.81
N TYR A 704 -21.17 -14.38 -1.80
CA TYR A 704 -21.48 -12.96 -1.75
C TYR A 704 -21.15 -12.41 -0.36
N GLN A 705 -20.54 -11.24 -0.31
CA GLN A 705 -20.03 -10.62 0.92
C GLN A 705 -20.79 -9.32 1.20
N THR A 706 -21.21 -9.11 2.45
CA THR A 706 -21.91 -7.88 2.85
C THR A 706 -21.64 -7.53 4.31
N LEU A 707 -21.66 -6.23 4.63
CA LEU A 707 -21.63 -5.72 6.01
C LEU A 707 -23.04 -5.55 6.61
N SER A 708 -24.08 -5.65 5.76
CA SER A 708 -25.47 -5.45 6.16
C SER A 708 -26.08 -6.73 6.72
N PRO A 709 -27.06 -6.64 7.62
CA PRO A 709 -27.80 -7.79 8.13
C PRO A 709 -28.41 -8.65 7.02
N VAL A 710 -28.32 -9.96 7.18
CA VAL A 710 -28.82 -10.97 6.23
C VAL A 710 -29.83 -11.87 6.91
N GLU A 711 -30.95 -12.12 6.27
CA GLU A 711 -31.95 -13.09 6.72
C GLU A 711 -32.28 -14.09 5.61
N ARG A 712 -32.79 -15.25 6.00
CA ARG A 712 -33.24 -16.26 5.05
C ARG A 712 -34.54 -15.80 4.35
N ASP A 713 -34.60 -15.90 3.02
CA ASP A 713 -35.76 -15.55 2.20
C ASP A 713 -36.04 -16.66 1.17
N GLY A 714 -36.87 -17.62 1.54
CA GLY A 714 -37.16 -18.79 0.71
C GLY A 714 -35.93 -19.66 0.45
N ASP A 715 -35.61 -19.83 -0.81
CA ASP A 715 -34.39 -20.55 -1.29
C ASP A 715 -33.14 -19.69 -1.31
N GLY A 716 -33.27 -18.38 -1.03
CA GLY A 716 -32.20 -17.40 -1.04
C GLY A 716 -32.02 -16.66 0.29
N PHE A 717 -31.51 -15.46 0.18
CA PHE A 717 -31.24 -14.54 1.29
C PHE A 717 -31.67 -13.13 0.93
N LEU A 718 -32.10 -12.37 1.94
CA LEU A 718 -32.41 -10.95 1.87
C LEU A 718 -31.39 -10.17 2.72
N ILE A 719 -30.66 -9.29 2.07
CA ILE A 719 -29.78 -8.30 2.70
C ILE A 719 -30.65 -7.07 2.99
N THR A 720 -30.60 -6.55 4.20
CA THR A 720 -31.35 -5.34 4.59
C THR A 720 -30.36 -4.25 4.95
N ALA A 721 -30.19 -3.28 4.06
CA ALA A 721 -29.39 -2.09 4.25
C ALA A 721 -30.27 -0.85 4.46
N ARG A 722 -29.64 0.29 4.75
CA ARG A 722 -30.36 1.54 5.04
C ARG A 722 -31.09 2.10 3.81
N ARG A 723 -30.47 2.01 2.64
CA ARG A 723 -30.96 2.59 1.38
C ARG A 723 -31.70 1.63 0.50
N ALA A 724 -31.48 0.33 0.65
CA ALA A 724 -32.08 -0.69 -0.17
C ALA A 724 -32.16 -2.02 0.57
N ARG A 725 -32.97 -2.94 0.01
CA ARG A 725 -32.88 -4.36 0.31
C ARG A 725 -32.39 -5.08 -0.93
N VAL A 726 -31.60 -6.12 -0.77
CA VAL A 726 -31.10 -6.89 -1.91
C VAL A 726 -31.39 -8.37 -1.67
N ARG A 727 -32.18 -8.97 -2.59
CA ARG A 727 -32.47 -10.39 -2.59
C ARG A 727 -31.48 -11.11 -3.48
N ILE A 728 -30.89 -12.19 -2.97
CA ILE A 728 -29.98 -13.05 -3.71
C ILE A 728 -30.52 -14.48 -3.64
N ARG A 729 -30.71 -15.10 -4.81
CA ARG A 729 -31.23 -16.46 -4.90
C ARG A 729 -30.69 -17.21 -6.13
N PRO A 730 -30.52 -18.55 -6.06
CA PRO A 730 -30.33 -19.38 -7.23
C PRO A 730 -31.43 -19.18 -8.24
N ALA A 731 -31.14 -19.14 -9.55
CA ALA A 731 -32.14 -18.88 -10.58
C ALA A 731 -32.61 -20.16 -11.29
N ASP A 732 -31.71 -21.07 -11.62
CA ASP A 732 -32.02 -22.25 -12.44
C ASP A 732 -31.34 -23.55 -11.92
N TRP A 733 -30.91 -23.54 -10.67
CA TRP A 733 -30.30 -24.70 -10.00
C TRP A 733 -30.70 -24.77 -8.53
N THR A 734 -30.51 -25.96 -7.93
CA THR A 734 -30.81 -26.19 -6.51
C THR A 734 -29.48 -26.41 -5.77
N PRO A 735 -29.12 -25.54 -4.84
CA PRO A 735 -27.92 -25.73 -4.01
C PRO A 735 -28.01 -26.99 -3.15
N ALA A 736 -26.90 -27.70 -3.01
CA ALA A 736 -26.75 -28.77 -2.03
C ALA A 736 -26.74 -28.22 -0.59
N SER A 737 -26.23 -26.98 -0.42
CA SER A 737 -26.29 -26.22 0.83
C SER A 737 -26.41 -24.72 0.55
N SER A 738 -27.08 -24.02 1.46
CA SER A 738 -27.18 -22.55 1.44
C SER A 738 -27.00 -22.05 2.87
N THR A 739 -25.94 -21.31 3.12
CA THR A 739 -25.56 -20.78 4.46
C THR A 739 -25.29 -19.30 4.40
N CYS A 740 -25.42 -18.64 5.55
CA CYS A 740 -24.91 -17.30 5.76
C CYS A 740 -24.20 -17.26 7.11
N GLU A 741 -22.94 -16.93 7.11
CA GLU A 741 -22.11 -16.90 8.30
C GLU A 741 -21.49 -15.52 8.49
N ALA A 742 -21.44 -15.04 9.73
CA ALA A 742 -20.74 -13.83 10.09
C ALA A 742 -19.26 -14.18 10.37
N VAL A 743 -18.37 -13.63 9.58
CA VAL A 743 -16.92 -13.82 9.72
C VAL A 743 -16.34 -12.52 10.24
N SER A 744 -15.73 -12.56 11.42
CA SER A 744 -14.97 -11.44 11.97
C SER A 744 -13.54 -11.51 11.46
N VAL A 745 -12.97 -10.33 11.14
CA VAL A 745 -11.55 -10.13 10.87
C VAL A 745 -10.96 -9.49 12.11
N ASP A 746 -9.89 -10.05 12.66
CA ASP A 746 -9.23 -9.49 13.84
C ASP A 746 -8.77 -8.05 13.55
N GLY A 747 -9.16 -7.11 14.46
CA GLY A 747 -8.90 -5.68 14.30
C GLY A 747 -9.92 -4.91 13.46
N GLU A 748 -10.85 -5.57 12.81
CA GLU A 748 -11.97 -4.96 12.12
C GLU A 748 -13.20 -4.85 13.03
N LEU A 749 -13.88 -3.72 12.97
CA LEU A 749 -14.99 -3.42 13.89
C LEU A 749 -16.31 -4.09 13.53
N ARG A 750 -16.44 -4.67 12.34
CA ARG A 750 -17.70 -5.21 11.83
C ARG A 750 -17.52 -6.61 11.25
N PRO A 751 -18.35 -7.58 11.66
CA PRO A 751 -18.37 -8.88 11.01
C PRO A 751 -18.87 -8.75 9.57
N VAL A 752 -18.24 -9.47 8.65
CA VAL A 752 -18.69 -9.62 7.27
C VAL A 752 -19.61 -10.84 7.19
N HIS A 753 -20.82 -10.65 6.67
CA HIS A 753 -21.73 -11.75 6.36
C HIS A 753 -21.36 -12.36 5.02
N VAL A 754 -21.06 -13.67 5.00
CA VAL A 754 -20.76 -14.45 3.81
C VAL A 754 -21.96 -15.32 3.47
N ILE A 755 -22.66 -14.98 2.39
CA ILE A 755 -23.71 -15.80 1.80
C ILE A 755 -23.01 -16.83 0.91
N ARG A 756 -23.34 -18.11 1.09
CA ARG A 756 -22.71 -19.22 0.40
C ARG A 756 -23.75 -20.20 -0.12
N PHE A 757 -23.77 -20.42 -1.44
CA PHE A 757 -24.51 -21.47 -2.12
C PHE A 757 -23.54 -22.50 -2.65
N THR A 758 -23.71 -23.79 -2.35
CA THR A 758 -22.77 -24.84 -2.77
C THR A 758 -23.43 -25.90 -3.64
N THR A 759 -22.66 -26.45 -4.56
CA THR A 759 -23.00 -27.70 -5.25
C THR A 759 -22.53 -28.91 -4.42
N GLY A 760 -22.93 -30.12 -4.79
CA GLY A 760 -22.22 -31.35 -4.46
C GLY A 760 -20.99 -31.55 -5.35
N PRO A 761 -20.33 -32.72 -5.29
CA PRO A 761 -19.21 -33.07 -6.16
C PRO A 761 -19.58 -32.89 -7.65
N VAL A 762 -18.69 -32.24 -8.39
CA VAL A 762 -19.00 -31.81 -9.77
C VAL A 762 -17.74 -31.78 -10.64
N GLN A 763 -17.90 -32.04 -11.93
CA GLN A 763 -16.86 -31.86 -12.93
C GLN A 763 -17.20 -30.73 -13.93
N GLU A 764 -18.48 -30.51 -14.17
CA GLU A 764 -18.97 -29.40 -14.99
C GLU A 764 -20.16 -28.73 -14.26
N TYR A 765 -20.25 -27.41 -14.39
CA TYR A 765 -21.35 -26.68 -13.74
C TYR A 765 -21.79 -25.47 -14.57
N ARG A 766 -23.06 -25.12 -14.37
CA ARG A 766 -23.65 -23.84 -14.76
C ARG A 766 -24.58 -23.40 -13.62
N LEU A 767 -24.24 -22.29 -12.98
CA LEU A 767 -24.87 -21.81 -11.77
C LEU A 767 -25.32 -20.36 -11.98
N ALA A 768 -26.60 -20.14 -12.18
CA ALA A 768 -27.14 -18.80 -12.32
C ALA A 768 -27.69 -18.30 -10.98
N THR A 769 -27.32 -17.08 -10.60
CA THR A 769 -27.79 -16.39 -9.40
C THR A 769 -28.46 -15.08 -9.80
N ARG A 770 -29.66 -14.84 -9.27
CA ARG A 770 -30.39 -13.59 -9.45
C ARG A 770 -30.17 -12.69 -8.26
N ILE A 771 -29.83 -11.44 -8.54
CA ILE A 771 -29.67 -10.34 -7.57
C ILE A 771 -30.76 -9.31 -7.88
N GLU A 772 -31.63 -9.02 -6.94
CA GLU A 772 -32.75 -8.08 -7.09
C GLU A 772 -32.60 -6.96 -6.04
N VAL A 773 -32.45 -5.74 -6.50
CA VAL A 773 -32.43 -4.53 -5.65
C VAL A 773 -33.87 -4.07 -5.42
N LEU A 774 -34.24 -3.96 -4.18
CA LEU A 774 -35.60 -3.60 -3.75
C LEU A 774 -35.55 -2.27 -2.97
N PRO A 775 -36.59 -1.45 -3.02
CA PRO A 775 -36.65 -0.22 -2.23
C PRO A 775 -36.56 -0.52 -0.73
N PRO A 776 -36.10 0.46 0.09
CA PRO A 776 -36.06 0.31 1.54
C PRO A 776 -37.44 0.09 2.14
N LEU A 777 -37.49 -0.46 3.37
CA LEU A 777 -38.74 -0.67 4.08
C LEU A 777 -39.44 0.67 4.35
N GLY A 778 -40.72 0.79 3.94
CA GLY A 778 -41.56 1.96 4.21
C GLY A 778 -41.64 3.01 3.09
N GLN A 779 -41.06 2.77 1.93
CA GLN A 779 -41.24 3.57 0.69
C GLN A 779 -41.87 2.70 -0.39
N SER A 780 -43.14 2.24 -0.18
CA SER A 780 -43.91 1.54 -1.21
C SER A 780 -45.01 2.46 -1.75
#